data_9cd31db0f2b7be28a86a854d06e0bdd0
#
_entry.id   9cd31db0f2b7be28a86a854d06e0bdd0
#
_cell.length_a   1.000
_cell.length_b   1.000
_cell.length_c   1.000
_cell.angle_alpha   90.00
_cell.angle_beta   90.00
_cell.angle_gamma   90.00
#
_symmetry.space_group_name_H-M   'P 1'
#
loop_
_entity.id
_entity.type
_entity.pdbx_description
1 polymer ?
#
loop_
_entity_poly.entity_id
_entity_poly.type
_entity_poly.pdbx_seq_one_letter_code
_entity_poly.pdbx_strand_id
1 'polypeptide(L)'
;MELMDIKGIGEARVKSFAENDIFSCEDLANYFPYKYYDFSKTMPYADDGIVKLIKATVIENAKVVKIRGNFSFVSCKMNDEVGHSFTAMWFNQTFIKSQLFLGAEVYLYGKNSPTKKNTFVVQITKFADKFQNFGYLSVYHKLGSIGQKVLHDTINEILKTQKFSTFVPNSLLQKYNLMDLNDAYFQIHNRDKFTNIEECFERVELEKIIPMLAINDYNRFVLREKKEQHYKIIDGLLQEFEGLLPFKLTLDQRNACHTLENDFKSCFAMNRMIQGDVGSGKTVVAMFGAYVAAKNGYQSAIIAPTELLAKQHFDYAKKLFYNHNINVVCLTSSLSSHDKHIVIEKITSGSANIVIGTHSIISDSVVFKNLSFACVDEQHRFGVEQRKMLKNKGITPDILVMSATPIPRTLGLIMFGDLDITKIIERPKPAKITTNIVIQSKQNSMWEYIKQKISCGSKVYVVCSKIDEDNDDDSILKFSAKNMFEFLKTKFPESKLGLIHGKMSKDAQSKTIKQFRIGEIKILVSTTIVEVGMDIPDSDIMVIATPERFGLATLHQLRGRIGRNGEESYCFCLADNLNEKSYDRILYFKNHLNGFEIAEYDLKTRGIGSMIGTNQHGDDNGMMATIFSNNYSKAREILEQIKTNIPLYTKVLEKGQQLSKNNILDKVILN
;
A
#
# COMPACT_ATOMS: atom_id res chain seq x y z
N MET A 1 14.24 -31.91 3.15
CA MET A 1 13.06 -32.80 3.28
C MET A 1 11.99 -32.29 2.33
N GLU A 2 11.52 -33.15 1.46
CA GLU A 2 10.45 -32.81 0.53
C GLU A 2 9.09 -32.99 1.20
N LEU A 3 8.03 -32.32 0.69
CA LEU A 3 6.67 -32.45 1.25
C LEU A 3 6.17 -33.92 1.20
N MET A 4 6.63 -34.71 0.25
CA MET A 4 6.25 -36.12 0.12
C MET A 4 6.87 -37.03 1.21
N ASP A 5 7.96 -36.59 1.87
CA ASP A 5 8.59 -37.34 2.95
C ASP A 5 7.80 -37.30 4.26
N ILE A 6 6.78 -36.42 4.32
CA ILE A 6 5.99 -36.21 5.53
C ILE A 6 4.88 -37.26 5.63
N LYS A 7 4.79 -37.90 6.79
CA LYS A 7 3.75 -38.89 7.06
C LYS A 7 2.35 -38.34 6.81
N GLY A 8 1.64 -38.99 5.89
CA GLY A 8 0.25 -38.63 5.56
C GLY A 8 0.10 -37.64 4.41
N ILE A 9 1.19 -37.19 3.75
CA ILE A 9 1.15 -36.39 2.54
C ILE A 9 1.41 -37.30 1.33
N GLY A 10 0.39 -37.47 0.49
CA GLY A 10 0.49 -38.13 -0.82
C GLY A 10 0.39 -37.12 -1.96
N GLU A 11 0.58 -37.59 -3.20
CA GLU A 11 0.62 -36.76 -4.42
C GLU A 11 -0.57 -35.78 -4.55
N ALA A 12 -1.79 -36.21 -4.20
CA ALA A 12 -2.97 -35.36 -4.29
C ALA A 12 -2.90 -34.15 -3.34
N ARG A 13 -2.28 -34.30 -2.15
CA ARG A 13 -2.10 -33.18 -1.22
C ARG A 13 -0.95 -32.27 -1.67
N VAL A 14 0.14 -32.84 -2.17
CA VAL A 14 1.24 -32.05 -2.76
C VAL A 14 0.73 -31.19 -3.90
N LYS A 15 -0.13 -31.72 -4.78
CA LYS A 15 -0.76 -30.96 -5.85
C LYS A 15 -1.63 -29.82 -5.30
N SER A 16 -2.43 -30.11 -4.25
CA SER A 16 -3.26 -29.06 -3.61
C SER A 16 -2.43 -27.97 -2.90
N PHE A 17 -1.26 -28.31 -2.35
CA PHE A 17 -0.31 -27.34 -1.83
C PHE A 17 0.29 -26.48 -2.95
N ALA A 18 0.73 -27.11 -4.05
CA ALA A 18 1.31 -26.43 -5.20
C ALA A 18 0.33 -25.45 -5.88
N GLU A 19 -0.98 -25.79 -5.95
CA GLU A 19 -2.04 -24.89 -6.42
C GLU A 19 -2.20 -23.61 -5.56
N ASN A 20 -1.61 -23.60 -4.36
CA ASN A 20 -1.61 -22.47 -3.45
C ASN A 20 -0.19 -21.93 -3.18
N ASP A 21 0.72 -22.09 -4.14
CA ASP A 21 2.11 -21.61 -4.10
C ASP A 21 2.95 -22.17 -2.93
N ILE A 22 2.61 -23.35 -2.41
CA ILE A 22 3.38 -24.06 -1.35
C ILE A 22 4.11 -25.25 -1.97
N PHE A 23 5.42 -25.17 -2.06
CA PHE A 23 6.28 -26.15 -2.73
C PHE A 23 7.25 -26.87 -1.77
N SER A 24 7.49 -26.31 -0.59
CA SER A 24 8.45 -26.80 0.37
C SER A 24 7.90 -26.89 1.79
N CYS A 25 8.61 -27.64 2.65
CA CYS A 25 8.33 -27.67 4.08
C CYS A 25 8.51 -26.28 4.74
N GLU A 26 9.46 -25.47 4.22
CA GLU A 26 9.67 -24.10 4.69
C GLU A 26 8.47 -23.20 4.33
N ASP A 27 7.89 -23.36 3.13
CA ASP A 27 6.70 -22.61 2.74
C ASP A 27 5.53 -22.95 3.65
N LEU A 28 5.37 -24.24 4.00
CA LEU A 28 4.28 -24.67 4.87
C LEU A 28 4.48 -24.21 6.33
N ALA A 29 5.73 -24.18 6.82
CA ALA A 29 6.06 -23.61 8.13
C ALA A 29 5.85 -22.09 8.17
N ASN A 30 5.94 -21.41 7.03
CA ASN A 30 5.61 -19.99 6.88
C ASN A 30 4.12 -19.72 6.61
N TYR A 31 3.28 -20.76 6.55
CA TYR A 31 1.83 -20.61 6.44
C TYR A 31 1.23 -20.38 7.83
N PHE A 32 1.29 -19.15 8.29
CA PHE A 32 0.95 -18.80 9.67
C PHE A 32 -0.56 -18.82 9.94
N PRO A 33 -0.96 -19.10 11.21
CA PRO A 33 -2.35 -18.93 11.62
C PRO A 33 -2.77 -17.47 11.47
N TYR A 34 -3.98 -17.23 10.95
CA TYR A 34 -4.55 -15.87 10.90
C TYR A 34 -5.31 -15.50 12.17
N LYS A 35 -5.58 -16.47 13.05
CA LYS A 35 -6.31 -16.27 14.28
C LYS A 35 -6.00 -17.35 15.31
N TYR A 36 -6.06 -16.99 16.58
CA TYR A 36 -5.97 -17.90 17.71
C TYR A 36 -7.26 -17.88 18.49
N TYR A 37 -7.83 -19.07 18.77
CA TYR A 37 -8.92 -19.20 19.71
C TYR A 37 -8.37 -19.54 21.09
N ASP A 38 -8.78 -18.76 22.10
CA ASP A 38 -8.34 -18.95 23.47
C ASP A 38 -9.14 -20.06 24.17
N PHE A 39 -8.49 -21.20 24.37
CA PHE A 39 -9.00 -22.34 25.13
C PHE A 39 -8.33 -22.46 26.51
N SER A 40 -7.60 -21.42 26.95
CA SER A 40 -6.85 -21.47 28.21
C SER A 40 -7.74 -21.37 29.47
N LYS A 41 -8.93 -20.78 29.33
CA LYS A 41 -9.84 -20.54 30.44
C LYS A 41 -11.30 -20.67 30.03
N THR A 42 -12.06 -21.48 30.75
CA THR A 42 -13.54 -21.51 30.65
C THR A 42 -14.15 -20.31 31.35
N MET A 43 -15.25 -19.82 30.82
CA MET A 43 -16.07 -18.76 31.41
C MET A 43 -17.52 -19.24 31.55
N PRO A 44 -18.25 -18.80 32.59
CA PRO A 44 -19.65 -19.10 32.70
C PRO A 44 -20.45 -18.46 31.57
N TYR A 45 -21.60 -19.01 31.28
CA TYR A 45 -22.55 -18.45 30.33
C TYR A 45 -23.04 -17.09 30.85
N ALA A 46 -22.96 -16.07 30.03
CA ALA A 46 -23.58 -14.76 30.24
C ALA A 46 -23.96 -14.18 28.87
N ASP A 47 -25.13 -13.52 28.79
CA ASP A 47 -25.64 -12.95 27.52
C ASP A 47 -25.04 -11.57 27.25
N ASP A 48 -23.72 -11.53 27.08
CA ASP A 48 -22.88 -10.33 26.99
C ASP A 48 -22.29 -10.08 25.59
N GLY A 49 -22.58 -10.99 24.63
CA GLY A 49 -22.06 -10.90 23.26
C GLY A 49 -20.56 -11.17 23.10
N ILE A 50 -19.84 -11.47 24.18
CA ILE A 50 -18.39 -11.74 24.17
C ILE A 50 -18.13 -13.15 23.63
N VAL A 51 -17.07 -13.30 22.84
CA VAL A 51 -16.58 -14.61 22.40
C VAL A 51 -15.86 -15.28 23.57
N LYS A 52 -16.31 -16.48 23.94
CA LYS A 52 -15.78 -17.21 25.09
C LYS A 52 -15.82 -18.73 24.92
N LEU A 53 -15.06 -19.42 25.78
CA LEU A 53 -15.11 -20.87 25.94
C LEU A 53 -15.98 -21.20 27.14
N ILE A 54 -17.02 -22.04 26.95
CA ILE A 54 -17.92 -22.51 27.98
C ILE A 54 -17.76 -24.01 28.10
N LYS A 55 -17.55 -24.51 29.32
CA LYS A 55 -17.75 -25.94 29.61
C LYS A 55 -19.23 -26.17 29.96
N ALA A 56 -19.88 -27.07 29.26
CA ALA A 56 -21.32 -27.30 29.41
C ALA A 56 -21.67 -28.77 29.36
N THR A 57 -22.79 -29.11 30.02
CA THR A 57 -23.37 -30.46 30.06
C THR A 57 -24.69 -30.46 29.32
N VAL A 58 -24.90 -31.45 28.49
CA VAL A 58 -26.14 -31.63 27.72
C VAL A 58 -27.29 -32.05 28.67
N ILE A 59 -28.38 -31.27 28.69
CA ILE A 59 -29.56 -31.51 29.55
C ILE A 59 -30.81 -31.90 28.76
N GLU A 60 -30.85 -31.68 27.43
CA GLU A 60 -31.93 -32.18 26.56
C GLU A 60 -31.31 -32.72 25.25
N ASN A 61 -32.05 -33.68 24.63
CA ASN A 61 -31.60 -34.23 23.34
C ASN A 61 -31.53 -33.17 22.24
N ALA A 62 -30.44 -33.20 21.45
CA ALA A 62 -30.22 -32.27 20.35
C ALA A 62 -31.28 -32.43 19.24
N LYS A 63 -31.81 -31.31 18.75
CA LYS A 63 -32.79 -31.21 17.68
C LYS A 63 -32.15 -30.63 16.42
N VAL A 64 -32.45 -31.25 15.25
CA VAL A 64 -32.05 -30.69 13.95
C VAL A 64 -33.22 -29.93 13.36
N VAL A 65 -33.01 -28.68 12.98
CA VAL A 65 -34.01 -27.85 12.32
C VAL A 65 -33.52 -27.53 10.91
N LYS A 66 -34.29 -27.89 9.90
CA LYS A 66 -34.07 -27.50 8.51
C LYS A 66 -34.82 -26.19 8.21
N ILE A 67 -34.17 -25.17 7.64
CA ILE A 67 -34.82 -23.89 7.36
C ILE A 67 -35.25 -23.80 5.90
N ARG A 68 -34.36 -23.65 4.95
CA ARG A 68 -34.61 -23.60 3.50
C ARG A 68 -33.36 -24.08 2.74
N GLY A 69 -33.55 -24.83 1.65
CA GLY A 69 -32.44 -25.37 0.86
C GLY A 69 -31.51 -26.26 1.72
N ASN A 70 -30.20 -26.04 1.60
CA ASN A 70 -29.17 -26.78 2.35
C ASN A 70 -28.86 -26.19 3.74
N PHE A 71 -29.62 -25.18 4.21
CA PHE A 71 -29.33 -24.52 5.47
C PHE A 71 -30.06 -25.23 6.61
N SER A 72 -29.30 -25.72 7.57
CA SER A 72 -29.80 -26.40 8.77
C SER A 72 -29.04 -25.97 10.01
N PHE A 73 -29.66 -26.10 11.17
CA PHE A 73 -28.96 -25.95 12.44
C PHE A 73 -29.35 -27.06 13.44
N VAL A 74 -28.41 -27.33 14.32
CA VAL A 74 -28.66 -28.18 15.50
C VAL A 74 -28.84 -27.27 16.69
N SER A 75 -29.85 -27.53 17.53
CA SER A 75 -30.05 -26.85 18.81
C SER A 75 -30.08 -27.86 19.96
N CYS A 76 -29.45 -27.52 21.06
CA CYS A 76 -29.37 -28.38 22.24
C CYS A 76 -29.37 -27.50 23.50
N LYS A 77 -30.20 -27.86 24.49
CA LYS A 77 -30.17 -27.20 25.79
C LYS A 77 -29.05 -27.76 26.65
N MET A 78 -28.33 -26.87 27.30
CA MET A 78 -27.18 -27.20 28.11
C MET A 78 -27.14 -26.36 29.38
N ASN A 79 -26.43 -26.86 30.38
CA ASN A 79 -26.07 -26.14 31.59
C ASN A 79 -24.55 -25.93 31.60
N ASP A 80 -24.09 -24.73 32.00
CA ASP A 80 -22.69 -24.51 32.30
C ASP A 80 -22.30 -25.09 33.68
N GLU A 81 -21.03 -24.95 34.04
CA GLU A 81 -20.49 -25.45 35.33
C GLU A 81 -21.10 -24.74 36.56
N VAL A 82 -21.70 -23.55 36.39
CA VAL A 82 -22.32 -22.77 37.47
C VAL A 82 -23.83 -23.06 37.56
N GLY A 83 -24.39 -23.74 36.57
CA GLY A 83 -25.82 -24.12 36.53
C GLY A 83 -26.67 -23.18 35.66
N HIS A 84 -26.12 -22.28 34.91
CA HIS A 84 -26.88 -21.44 34.00
C HIS A 84 -27.31 -22.25 32.77
N SER A 85 -28.63 -22.22 32.49
CA SER A 85 -29.22 -22.91 31.34
C SER A 85 -29.20 -22.00 30.09
N PHE A 86 -28.76 -22.55 28.96
CA PHE A 86 -28.78 -21.86 27.69
C PHE A 86 -29.00 -22.85 26.52
N THR A 87 -29.33 -22.33 25.34
CA THR A 87 -29.43 -23.12 24.11
C THR A 87 -28.19 -22.95 23.27
N ALA A 88 -27.43 -24.01 23.06
CA ALA A 88 -26.31 -24.02 22.12
C ALA A 88 -26.82 -24.29 20.70
N MET A 89 -26.29 -23.58 19.70
CA MET A 89 -26.73 -23.64 18.32
C MET A 89 -25.52 -23.80 17.36
N TRP A 90 -25.62 -24.82 16.48
CA TRP A 90 -24.60 -25.12 15.46
C TRP A 90 -25.22 -24.97 14.07
N PHE A 91 -24.67 -24.12 13.22
CA PHE A 91 -25.11 -23.97 11.85
C PHE A 91 -24.41 -24.96 10.92
N ASN A 92 -25.15 -25.64 10.05
CA ASN A 92 -24.65 -26.57 9.02
C ASN A 92 -23.73 -27.69 9.54
N GLN A 93 -23.89 -28.10 10.83
CA GLN A 93 -23.13 -29.16 11.49
C GLN A 93 -24.05 -30.26 12.00
N THR A 94 -24.87 -30.86 11.14
CA THR A 94 -25.88 -31.86 11.54
C THR A 94 -25.27 -33.11 12.15
N PHE A 95 -24.02 -33.45 11.81
CA PHE A 95 -23.27 -34.59 12.36
C PHE A 95 -23.05 -34.49 13.88
N ILE A 96 -23.06 -33.28 14.47
CA ILE A 96 -22.81 -33.07 15.88
C ILE A 96 -23.92 -33.70 16.75
N LYS A 97 -25.14 -33.83 16.19
CA LYS A 97 -26.30 -34.41 16.90
C LYS A 97 -26.02 -35.81 17.47
N SER A 98 -25.33 -36.66 16.71
CA SER A 98 -25.02 -38.03 17.12
C SER A 98 -24.04 -38.12 18.29
N GLN A 99 -23.34 -37.02 18.58
CA GLN A 99 -22.34 -36.95 19.64
C GLN A 99 -22.85 -36.21 20.89
N LEU A 100 -24.03 -35.57 20.81
CA LEU A 100 -24.66 -34.82 21.92
C LEU A 100 -25.73 -35.70 22.58
N PHE A 101 -25.30 -36.58 23.46
CA PHE A 101 -26.20 -37.40 24.29
C PHE A 101 -26.40 -36.77 25.68
N LEU A 102 -27.46 -37.10 26.37
CA LEU A 102 -27.79 -36.62 27.71
C LEU A 102 -26.62 -36.87 28.67
N GLY A 103 -26.17 -35.82 29.38
CA GLY A 103 -25.06 -35.91 30.31
C GLY A 103 -23.66 -35.75 29.63
N ALA A 104 -23.59 -35.61 28.30
CA ALA A 104 -22.29 -35.37 27.64
C ALA A 104 -21.72 -34.04 28.05
N GLU A 105 -20.45 -34.03 28.46
CA GLU A 105 -19.68 -32.81 28.74
C GLU A 105 -18.92 -32.32 27.50
N VAL A 106 -19.08 -31.04 27.19
CA VAL A 106 -18.52 -30.44 26.01
C VAL A 106 -17.93 -29.06 26.33
N TYR A 107 -16.87 -28.70 25.60
CA TYR A 107 -16.34 -27.35 25.57
C TYR A 107 -16.81 -26.65 24.30
N LEU A 108 -17.52 -25.53 24.47
CA LEU A 108 -18.16 -24.76 23.42
C LEU A 108 -17.45 -23.42 23.29
N TYR A 109 -16.81 -23.19 22.17
CA TYR A 109 -16.22 -21.88 21.82
C TYR A 109 -17.14 -21.15 20.86
N GLY A 110 -17.54 -19.93 21.19
CA GLY A 110 -18.48 -19.18 20.38
C GLY A 110 -18.90 -17.87 21.03
N LYS A 111 -20.01 -17.33 20.61
CA LYS A 111 -20.59 -16.09 21.14
C LYS A 111 -22.12 -16.17 21.21
N ASN A 112 -22.71 -15.28 21.97
CA ASN A 112 -24.17 -15.17 22.06
C ASN A 112 -24.77 -14.73 20.71
N SER A 113 -25.99 -15.23 20.45
CA SER A 113 -26.76 -14.81 19.29
C SER A 113 -27.19 -13.35 19.44
N PRO A 114 -26.94 -12.49 18.42
CA PRO A 114 -27.38 -11.09 18.49
C PRO A 114 -28.92 -10.94 18.41
N THR A 115 -29.61 -11.98 17.96
CA THR A 115 -31.07 -11.93 17.71
C THR A 115 -31.93 -12.76 18.67
N LYS A 116 -31.32 -13.72 19.37
CA LYS A 116 -32.04 -14.64 20.27
C LYS A 116 -31.42 -14.64 21.65
N LYS A 117 -32.18 -14.23 22.65
CA LYS A 117 -31.76 -14.32 24.08
C LYS A 117 -31.49 -15.76 24.50
N ASN A 118 -30.61 -15.93 25.45
CA ASN A 118 -30.23 -17.25 26.01
C ASN A 118 -29.75 -18.25 24.94
N THR A 119 -29.19 -17.77 23.83
CA THR A 119 -28.72 -18.62 22.74
C THR A 119 -27.26 -18.39 22.47
N PHE A 120 -26.44 -19.44 22.53
CA PHE A 120 -25.01 -19.43 22.25
C PHE A 120 -24.72 -20.05 20.90
N VAL A 121 -24.18 -19.28 19.98
CA VAL A 121 -23.79 -19.73 18.66
C VAL A 121 -22.41 -20.34 18.73
N VAL A 122 -22.33 -21.64 18.52
CA VAL A 122 -21.10 -22.41 18.65
C VAL A 122 -20.31 -22.41 17.35
N GLN A 123 -19.04 -22.04 17.42
CA GLN A 123 -18.09 -22.11 16.32
C GLN A 123 -17.26 -23.41 16.37
N ILE A 124 -16.81 -23.80 17.57
CA ILE A 124 -15.99 -24.99 17.79
C ILE A 124 -16.54 -25.77 18.98
N THR A 125 -16.60 -27.08 18.82
CA THR A 125 -16.95 -28.02 19.90
C THR A 125 -15.79 -28.99 20.14
N LYS A 126 -15.46 -29.20 21.42
CA LYS A 126 -14.55 -30.26 21.87
C LYS A 126 -15.24 -31.07 22.92
N PHE A 127 -15.11 -32.39 22.86
CA PHE A 127 -15.70 -33.31 23.84
C PHE A 127 -14.71 -33.52 24.99
N ALA A 128 -15.18 -33.48 26.23
CA ALA A 128 -14.32 -33.51 27.42
C ALA A 128 -13.46 -34.76 27.51
N ASP A 129 -13.98 -35.92 27.04
CA ASP A 129 -13.26 -37.20 26.99
C ASP A 129 -12.06 -37.22 26.03
N LYS A 130 -12.02 -36.31 25.06
CA LYS A 130 -11.04 -36.24 23.98
C LYS A 130 -10.19 -34.97 24.00
N PHE A 131 -10.52 -34.04 24.88
CA PHE A 131 -9.87 -32.72 24.93
C PHE A 131 -8.97 -32.61 26.17
N GLN A 132 -7.65 -32.69 25.96
CA GLN A 132 -6.66 -32.64 27.04
C GLN A 132 -5.79 -31.37 27.01
N ASN A 133 -5.91 -30.54 25.96
CA ASN A 133 -4.99 -29.42 25.75
C ASN A 133 -5.73 -28.08 25.92
N PHE A 134 -5.48 -27.42 27.04
CA PHE A 134 -5.96 -26.08 27.31
C PHE A 134 -4.88 -25.08 26.94
N GLY A 135 -5.10 -24.32 25.84
CA GLY A 135 -4.18 -23.34 25.32
C GLY A 135 -4.81 -22.57 24.17
N TYR A 136 -4.02 -22.07 23.28
CA TYR A 136 -4.52 -21.41 22.08
C TYR A 136 -4.64 -22.40 20.92
N LEU A 137 -5.79 -22.40 20.24
CA LEU A 137 -5.99 -23.18 19.02
C LEU A 137 -5.69 -22.29 17.80
N SER A 138 -4.67 -22.65 17.05
CA SER A 138 -4.29 -21.98 15.82
C SER A 138 -5.26 -22.24 14.69
N VAL A 139 -5.70 -21.19 13.98
CA VAL A 139 -6.65 -21.25 12.87
C VAL A 139 -6.00 -20.72 11.62
N TYR A 140 -6.01 -21.51 10.56
CA TYR A 140 -5.41 -21.19 9.27
C TYR A 140 -6.47 -20.82 8.24
N HIS A 141 -6.11 -20.04 7.25
CA HIS A 141 -6.99 -19.86 6.09
C HIS A 141 -7.25 -21.20 5.40
N LYS A 142 -8.36 -21.29 4.67
CA LYS A 142 -8.71 -22.50 3.95
C LYS A 142 -7.74 -22.71 2.79
N LEU A 143 -7.09 -23.87 2.75
CA LEU A 143 -6.11 -24.23 1.74
C LEU A 143 -6.72 -25.30 0.81
N GLY A 144 -7.41 -24.89 -0.24
CA GLY A 144 -8.09 -25.80 -1.15
C GLY A 144 -9.06 -26.73 -0.43
N SER A 145 -8.88 -28.04 -0.60
CA SER A 145 -9.66 -29.11 0.07
C SER A 145 -9.07 -29.58 1.40
N ILE A 146 -7.92 -29.00 1.83
CA ILE A 146 -7.20 -29.45 3.04
C ILE A 146 -7.90 -28.95 4.30
N GLY A 147 -8.27 -29.87 5.18
CA GLY A 147 -8.92 -29.55 6.46
C GLY A 147 -7.92 -28.99 7.49
N GLN A 148 -8.41 -28.12 8.39
CA GLN A 148 -7.60 -27.47 9.44
C GLN A 148 -6.76 -28.45 10.27
N LYS A 149 -7.36 -29.60 10.65
CA LYS A 149 -6.65 -30.61 11.42
C LYS A 149 -5.44 -31.18 10.65
N VAL A 150 -5.63 -31.54 9.38
CA VAL A 150 -4.57 -32.09 8.54
C VAL A 150 -3.45 -31.08 8.37
N LEU A 151 -3.80 -29.81 8.14
CA LEU A 151 -2.84 -28.73 7.99
C LEU A 151 -2.01 -28.53 9.26
N HIS A 152 -2.67 -28.45 10.40
CA HIS A 152 -2.02 -28.31 11.71
C HIS A 152 -1.12 -29.52 12.04
N ASP A 153 -1.61 -30.76 11.83
CA ASP A 153 -0.83 -31.97 12.10
C ASP A 153 0.39 -32.06 11.18
N THR A 154 0.25 -31.69 9.91
CA THR A 154 1.35 -31.64 8.95
C THR A 154 2.43 -30.62 9.35
N ILE A 155 2.02 -29.41 9.70
CA ILE A 155 2.96 -28.35 10.14
C ILE A 155 3.68 -28.82 11.40
N ASN A 156 2.99 -29.40 12.37
CA ASN A 156 3.63 -29.92 13.58
C ASN A 156 4.63 -31.04 13.31
N GLU A 157 4.38 -31.90 12.33
CA GLU A 157 5.34 -32.95 11.94
C GLU A 157 6.59 -32.32 11.32
N ILE A 158 6.43 -31.28 10.49
CA ILE A 158 7.56 -30.51 9.94
C ILE A 158 8.39 -29.89 11.06
N LEU A 159 7.76 -29.20 12.02
CA LEU A 159 8.45 -28.52 13.11
C LEU A 159 9.20 -29.48 14.04
N LYS A 160 8.77 -30.75 14.14
CA LYS A 160 9.45 -31.78 14.90
C LYS A 160 10.63 -32.40 14.17
N THR A 161 10.50 -32.57 12.86
CA THR A 161 11.47 -33.33 12.04
C THR A 161 12.50 -32.45 11.37
N GLN A 162 12.16 -31.21 11.04
CA GLN A 162 13.04 -30.27 10.37
C GLN A 162 13.51 -29.17 11.33
N LYS A 163 14.82 -28.90 11.35
CA LYS A 163 15.39 -27.74 12.01
C LYS A 163 15.68 -26.64 11.01
N PHE A 164 15.22 -25.44 11.31
CA PHE A 164 15.46 -24.25 10.51
C PHE A 164 16.78 -23.60 10.94
N SER A 165 17.64 -23.34 9.98
CA SER A 165 18.93 -22.67 10.23
C SER A 165 18.76 -21.17 10.30
N THR A 166 19.47 -20.53 11.22
CA THR A 166 19.49 -19.07 11.36
C THR A 166 20.75 -18.45 10.75
N PHE A 167 20.60 -17.24 10.22
CA PHE A 167 21.71 -16.38 9.81
C PHE A 167 22.21 -15.49 10.96
N VAL A 168 21.45 -15.36 12.04
CA VAL A 168 21.79 -14.50 13.16
C VAL A 168 22.78 -15.25 14.09
N PRO A 169 24.01 -14.75 14.27
CA PRO A 169 24.98 -15.37 15.19
C PRO A 169 24.48 -15.38 16.64
N ASN A 170 24.88 -16.41 17.40
CA ASN A 170 24.48 -16.56 18.81
C ASN A 170 24.81 -15.32 19.68
N SER A 171 25.93 -14.65 19.40
CA SER A 171 26.31 -13.42 20.11
C SER A 171 25.28 -12.28 19.89
N LEU A 172 24.66 -12.23 18.72
CA LEU A 172 23.64 -11.25 18.39
C LEU A 172 22.25 -11.67 18.90
N LEU A 173 21.96 -12.97 18.94
CA LEU A 173 20.74 -13.46 19.60
C LEU A 173 20.72 -13.01 21.07
N GLN A 174 21.85 -13.16 21.78
CA GLN A 174 21.96 -12.72 23.17
C GLN A 174 21.88 -11.19 23.31
N LYS A 175 22.63 -10.45 22.46
CA LYS A 175 22.66 -8.98 22.49
C LYS A 175 21.27 -8.35 22.34
N TYR A 176 20.46 -8.90 21.44
CA TYR A 176 19.12 -8.38 21.12
C TYR A 176 17.99 -9.13 21.84
N ASN A 177 18.34 -10.05 22.75
CA ASN A 177 17.38 -10.91 23.46
C ASN A 177 16.38 -11.60 22.50
N LEU A 178 16.91 -12.17 21.43
CA LEU A 178 16.10 -12.89 20.43
C LEU A 178 15.99 -14.36 20.81
N MET A 179 14.77 -14.90 20.72
CA MET A 179 14.56 -16.34 20.97
C MET A 179 15.16 -17.20 19.86
N ASP A 180 15.26 -18.51 20.10
CA ASP A 180 15.63 -19.48 19.06
C ASP A 180 14.63 -19.48 17.92
N LEU A 181 15.09 -19.70 16.68
CA LEU A 181 14.23 -19.65 15.50
C LEU A 181 13.21 -20.80 15.47
N ASN A 182 13.62 -22.00 15.88
CA ASN A 182 12.73 -23.16 15.90
C ASN A 182 11.68 -23.03 17.00
N ASP A 183 12.04 -22.45 18.15
CA ASP A 183 11.11 -22.13 19.22
C ASP A 183 10.10 -21.08 18.76
N ALA A 184 10.54 -20.06 18.01
CA ALA A 184 9.65 -19.05 17.45
C ALA A 184 8.62 -19.67 16.49
N TYR A 185 9.07 -20.51 15.53
CA TYR A 185 8.16 -21.24 14.66
C TYR A 185 7.20 -22.13 15.45
N PHE A 186 7.71 -22.86 16.44
CA PHE A 186 6.88 -23.74 17.27
C PHE A 186 5.79 -22.95 17.98
N GLN A 187 6.13 -21.83 18.62
CA GLN A 187 5.19 -21.00 19.35
C GLN A 187 4.17 -20.30 18.45
N ILE A 188 4.53 -19.91 17.23
CA ILE A 188 3.57 -19.35 16.27
C ILE A 188 2.47 -20.36 15.94
N HIS A 189 2.81 -21.62 15.77
CA HIS A 189 1.85 -22.67 15.41
C HIS A 189 1.19 -23.33 16.61
N ASN A 190 1.85 -23.34 17.77
CA ASN A 190 1.41 -23.98 19.01
C ASN A 190 1.52 -22.99 20.19
N ARG A 191 0.87 -21.85 20.07
CA ARG A 191 0.94 -20.76 21.04
C ARG A 191 0.59 -21.24 22.45
N ASP A 192 1.44 -20.97 23.41
CA ASP A 192 1.13 -21.10 24.83
C ASP A 192 0.61 -19.74 25.40
N LYS A 193 0.18 -19.74 26.67
CA LYS A 193 -0.36 -18.56 27.32
C LYS A 193 0.69 -17.59 27.86
N PHE A 194 1.95 -17.99 27.88
CA PHE A 194 3.04 -17.20 28.45
C PHE A 194 3.90 -16.53 27.40
N THR A 195 3.88 -17.03 26.18
CA THR A 195 4.73 -16.53 25.10
C THR A 195 4.14 -15.30 24.46
N ASN A 196 4.96 -14.27 24.31
CA ASN A 196 4.65 -13.10 23.51
C ASN A 196 4.74 -13.47 22.02
N ILE A 197 3.60 -13.61 21.40
CA ILE A 197 3.51 -14.03 19.99
C ILE A 197 4.15 -13.00 19.04
N GLU A 198 4.15 -11.72 19.39
CA GLU A 198 4.77 -10.66 18.60
C GLU A 198 6.29 -10.87 18.49
N GLU A 199 6.96 -11.26 19.57
CA GLU A 199 8.40 -11.57 19.58
C GLU A 199 8.73 -12.77 18.69
N CYS A 200 7.83 -13.78 18.63
CA CYS A 200 7.99 -14.92 17.74
C CYS A 200 7.94 -14.50 16.28
N PHE A 201 6.95 -13.69 15.89
CA PHE A 201 6.86 -13.15 14.54
C PHE A 201 8.04 -12.23 14.22
N GLU A 202 8.45 -11.39 15.16
CA GLU A 202 9.64 -10.53 15.05
C GLU A 202 10.88 -11.35 14.72
N ARG A 203 11.07 -12.47 15.43
CA ARG A 203 12.19 -13.37 15.23
C ARG A 203 12.22 -13.98 13.83
N VAL A 204 11.09 -14.49 13.35
CA VAL A 204 10.99 -15.12 12.04
C VAL A 204 11.14 -14.10 10.90
N GLU A 205 10.59 -12.89 11.08
CA GLU A 205 10.71 -11.82 10.07
C GLU A 205 12.16 -11.38 9.86
N LEU A 206 13.00 -11.37 10.90
CA LEU A 206 14.42 -11.04 10.75
C LEU A 206 15.13 -11.98 9.75
N GLU A 207 14.79 -13.27 9.71
CA GLU A 207 15.35 -14.23 8.76
C GLU A 207 14.97 -13.98 7.31
N LYS A 208 13.90 -13.20 7.07
CA LYS A 208 13.48 -12.76 5.73
C LYS A 208 14.06 -11.40 5.37
N ILE A 209 14.06 -10.47 6.31
CA ILE A 209 14.50 -9.08 6.09
C ILE A 209 16.02 -9.03 5.84
N ILE A 210 16.82 -9.76 6.59
CA ILE A 210 18.29 -9.73 6.50
C ILE A 210 18.78 -10.15 5.09
N PRO A 211 18.35 -11.28 4.50
CA PRO A 211 18.74 -11.63 3.14
C PRO A 211 18.25 -10.63 2.08
N MET A 212 17.05 -10.07 2.25
CA MET A 212 16.54 -9.04 1.33
C MET A 212 17.38 -7.76 1.37
N LEU A 213 17.79 -7.32 2.56
CA LEU A 213 18.69 -6.17 2.69
C LEU A 213 20.08 -6.46 2.11
N ALA A 214 20.60 -7.69 2.33
CA ALA A 214 21.90 -8.08 1.81
C ALA A 214 21.94 -8.08 0.28
N ILE A 215 20.93 -8.65 -0.37
CA ILE A 215 20.86 -8.67 -1.84
C ILE A 215 20.64 -7.27 -2.42
N ASN A 216 19.85 -6.42 -1.76
CA ASN A 216 19.69 -5.04 -2.17
C ASN A 216 21.00 -4.25 -2.07
N ASP A 217 21.75 -4.40 -0.96
CA ASP A 217 23.07 -3.77 -0.82
C ASP A 217 24.07 -4.28 -1.87
N TYR A 218 24.08 -5.59 -2.12
CA TYR A 218 24.92 -6.22 -3.13
C TYR A 218 24.60 -5.68 -4.52
N ASN A 219 23.32 -5.66 -4.89
CA ASN A 219 22.89 -5.14 -6.18
C ASN A 219 23.22 -3.65 -6.34
N ARG A 220 23.05 -2.84 -5.30
CA ARG A 220 23.46 -1.43 -5.31
C ARG A 220 24.95 -1.25 -5.54
N PHE A 221 25.78 -2.11 -4.97
CA PHE A 221 27.23 -2.02 -5.07
C PHE A 221 27.77 -2.60 -6.38
N VAL A 222 27.29 -3.80 -6.76
CA VAL A 222 27.85 -4.57 -7.90
C VAL A 222 27.20 -4.18 -9.22
N LEU A 223 25.91 -3.80 -9.23
CA LEU A 223 25.18 -3.40 -10.45
C LEU A 223 25.28 -1.89 -10.73
N ARG A 224 26.11 -1.13 -9.97
CA ARG A 224 26.37 0.26 -10.31
C ARG A 224 27.12 0.33 -11.63
N GLU A 225 26.45 0.89 -12.64
CA GLU A 225 27.04 1.14 -13.96
C GLU A 225 27.97 2.33 -13.86
N LYS A 226 29.21 2.19 -14.35
CA LYS A 226 30.13 3.33 -14.47
C LYS A 226 29.61 4.25 -15.57
N LYS A 227 29.66 5.55 -15.31
CA LYS A 227 29.33 6.56 -16.32
C LYS A 227 30.39 6.59 -17.40
N GLU A 228 29.95 6.68 -18.64
CA GLU A 228 30.83 7.05 -19.77
C GLU A 228 30.82 8.56 -20.01
N GLN A 229 29.74 9.25 -19.64
CA GLN A 229 29.62 10.68 -19.69
C GLN A 229 30.21 11.37 -18.45
N HIS A 230 30.95 12.46 -18.67
CA HIS A 230 31.51 13.26 -17.60
C HIS A 230 30.98 14.69 -17.67
N TYR A 231 30.32 15.13 -16.60
CA TYR A 231 29.91 16.51 -16.46
C TYR A 231 31.13 17.37 -16.09
N LYS A 232 31.46 18.32 -16.96
CA LYS A 232 32.63 19.20 -16.76
C LYS A 232 32.29 20.40 -15.88
N ILE A 233 31.08 20.90 -15.98
CA ILE A 233 30.58 22.08 -15.28
C ILE A 233 29.51 21.63 -14.31
N ILE A 234 29.78 21.73 -13.02
CA ILE A 234 28.80 21.42 -11.98
C ILE A 234 28.80 22.49 -10.90
N ASP A 235 30.02 22.90 -10.47
CA ASP A 235 30.17 23.89 -9.42
C ASP A 235 29.64 25.27 -9.85
N GLY A 236 28.81 25.85 -8.95
CA GLY A 236 28.17 27.15 -9.22
C GLY A 236 26.84 27.07 -9.98
N LEU A 237 26.51 25.93 -10.63
CA LEU A 237 25.26 25.81 -11.40
C LEU A 237 24.00 25.89 -10.52
N LEU A 238 24.07 25.48 -9.26
CA LEU A 238 22.91 25.60 -8.36
C LEU A 238 22.59 27.08 -8.08
N GLN A 239 23.59 27.92 -7.81
CA GLN A 239 23.40 29.35 -7.60
C GLN A 239 22.88 30.04 -8.87
N GLU A 240 23.44 29.66 -10.05
CA GLU A 240 22.93 30.15 -11.33
C GLU A 240 21.49 29.77 -11.57
N PHE A 241 21.15 28.50 -11.31
CA PHE A 241 19.77 28.02 -11.42
C PHE A 241 18.79 28.68 -10.43
N GLU A 242 19.21 28.90 -9.17
CA GLU A 242 18.42 29.66 -8.20
C GLU A 242 18.09 31.06 -8.68
N GLY A 243 19.02 31.70 -9.40
CA GLY A 243 18.79 33.00 -10.02
C GLY A 243 17.73 33.01 -11.14
N LEU A 244 17.39 31.85 -11.73
CA LEU A 244 16.34 31.72 -12.74
C LEU A 244 14.93 31.60 -12.09
N LEU A 245 14.87 31.20 -10.81
CA LEU A 245 13.60 30.89 -10.14
C LEU A 245 12.90 32.16 -9.66
N PRO A 246 11.57 32.29 -9.82
CA PRO A 246 10.80 33.41 -9.28
C PRO A 246 10.55 33.29 -7.75
N PHE A 247 11.16 32.31 -7.10
CA PHE A 247 11.03 32.01 -5.66
C PHE A 247 12.33 31.42 -5.11
N LYS A 248 12.50 31.43 -3.79
CA LYS A 248 13.61 30.76 -3.11
C LYS A 248 13.33 29.28 -2.90
N LEU A 249 14.34 28.43 -3.09
CA LEU A 249 14.25 27.01 -2.73
C LEU A 249 14.09 26.85 -1.21
N THR A 250 13.31 25.86 -0.79
CA THR A 250 13.30 25.40 0.59
C THR A 250 14.62 24.71 0.94
N LEU A 251 14.90 24.53 2.23
CA LEU A 251 16.12 23.84 2.66
C LEU A 251 16.20 22.42 2.09
N ASP A 252 15.09 21.68 2.13
CA ASP A 252 15.04 20.30 1.61
C ASP A 252 15.22 20.26 0.10
N GLN A 253 14.65 21.20 -0.65
CA GLN A 253 14.83 21.29 -2.10
C GLN A 253 16.28 21.60 -2.45
N ARG A 254 16.91 22.53 -1.74
CA ARG A 254 18.33 22.87 -1.92
C ARG A 254 19.23 21.67 -1.61
N ASN A 255 18.99 20.98 -0.49
CA ASN A 255 19.71 19.77 -0.13
C ASN A 255 19.54 18.64 -1.17
N ALA A 256 18.33 18.50 -1.73
CA ALA A 256 18.09 17.56 -2.83
C ALA A 256 18.91 17.93 -4.08
N CYS A 257 18.98 19.21 -4.46
CA CYS A 257 19.84 19.68 -5.56
C CYS A 257 21.32 19.40 -5.29
N HIS A 258 21.85 19.69 -4.10
CA HIS A 258 23.21 19.33 -3.71
C HIS A 258 23.48 17.82 -3.77
N THR A 259 22.49 17.02 -3.42
CA THR A 259 22.61 15.57 -3.55
C THR A 259 22.74 15.16 -5.02
N LEU A 260 21.98 15.78 -5.93
CA LEU A 260 22.14 15.56 -7.38
C LEU A 260 23.51 16.02 -7.89
N GLU A 261 24.03 17.16 -7.41
CA GLU A 261 25.40 17.61 -7.77
C GLU A 261 26.44 16.54 -7.41
N ASN A 262 26.35 15.96 -6.22
CA ASN A 262 27.24 14.88 -5.80
C ASN A 262 27.09 13.62 -6.67
N ASP A 263 25.86 13.26 -7.05
CA ASP A 263 25.62 12.16 -7.97
C ASP A 263 26.20 12.45 -9.37
N PHE A 264 26.06 13.66 -9.88
CA PHE A 264 26.66 14.06 -11.15
C PHE A 264 28.18 14.01 -11.12
N LYS A 265 28.81 14.31 -9.99
CA LYS A 265 30.29 14.20 -9.79
C LYS A 265 30.74 12.75 -9.62
N SER A 266 29.85 11.84 -9.27
CA SER A 266 30.15 10.41 -9.08
C SER A 266 30.62 9.78 -10.41
N CYS A 267 31.51 8.80 -10.34
CA CYS A 267 31.87 7.94 -11.46
C CYS A 267 30.81 6.88 -11.79
N PHE A 268 29.77 6.76 -10.97
CA PHE A 268 28.66 5.82 -11.18
C PHE A 268 27.40 6.57 -11.60
N ALA A 269 26.62 5.94 -12.48
CA ALA A 269 25.33 6.47 -12.90
C ALA A 269 24.38 6.62 -11.70
N MET A 270 23.71 7.77 -11.63
CA MET A 270 22.69 8.02 -10.61
C MET A 270 21.49 7.12 -10.84
N ASN A 271 20.98 6.51 -9.78
CA ASN A 271 19.69 5.84 -9.74
C ASN A 271 18.97 6.27 -8.46
N ARG A 272 18.28 7.41 -8.51
CA ARG A 272 17.76 8.11 -7.33
C ARG A 272 16.26 8.32 -7.39
N MET A 273 15.60 8.17 -6.24
CA MET A 273 14.21 8.57 -6.04
C MET A 273 14.12 9.82 -5.17
N ILE A 274 13.43 10.84 -5.67
CA ILE A 274 12.95 11.96 -4.84
C ILE A 274 11.53 11.67 -4.38
N GLN A 275 11.38 11.57 -3.08
CA GLN A 275 10.11 11.33 -2.42
C GLN A 275 9.68 12.59 -1.66
N GLY A 276 8.46 13.03 -1.89
CA GLY A 276 7.92 14.21 -1.21
C GLY A 276 6.43 14.34 -1.45
N ASP A 277 5.79 15.03 -0.55
CA ASP A 277 4.35 15.23 -0.59
C ASP A 277 3.90 16.02 -1.84
N VAL A 278 2.59 15.99 -2.14
CA VAL A 278 2.00 16.83 -3.18
C VAL A 278 2.27 18.31 -2.84
N GLY A 279 2.83 19.06 -3.80
CA GLY A 279 3.19 20.46 -3.60
C GLY A 279 4.51 20.71 -2.88
N SER A 280 5.33 19.68 -2.59
CA SER A 280 6.69 19.87 -2.04
C SER A 280 7.72 20.42 -3.04
N GLY A 281 7.34 20.52 -4.32
CA GLY A 281 8.18 21.11 -5.37
C GLY A 281 9.24 20.16 -5.95
N LYS A 282 9.00 18.87 -6.00
CA LYS A 282 9.89 17.87 -6.64
C LYS A 282 10.31 18.24 -8.05
N THR A 283 9.39 18.83 -8.82
CA THR A 283 9.61 19.25 -10.22
C THR A 283 10.76 20.23 -10.37
N VAL A 284 10.96 21.15 -9.41
CA VAL A 284 12.09 22.12 -9.51
C VAL A 284 13.44 21.41 -9.42
N VAL A 285 13.54 20.34 -8.62
CA VAL A 285 14.76 19.53 -8.50
C VAL A 285 15.02 18.73 -9.79
N ALA A 286 13.98 18.21 -10.44
CA ALA A 286 14.11 17.57 -11.76
C ALA A 286 14.54 18.57 -12.84
N MET A 287 14.02 19.81 -12.82
CA MET A 287 14.45 20.88 -13.72
C MET A 287 15.91 21.28 -13.49
N PHE A 288 16.39 21.27 -12.24
CA PHE A 288 17.80 21.46 -11.94
C PHE A 288 18.67 20.36 -12.58
N GLY A 289 18.28 19.07 -12.46
CA GLY A 289 19.00 17.99 -13.14
C GLY A 289 19.05 18.15 -14.66
N ALA A 290 17.92 18.53 -15.27
CA ALA A 290 17.87 18.81 -16.70
C ALA A 290 18.73 20.04 -17.10
N TYR A 291 18.79 21.06 -16.25
CA TYR A 291 19.61 22.22 -16.43
C TYR A 291 21.13 21.88 -16.43
N VAL A 292 21.56 21.06 -15.45
CA VAL A 292 22.95 20.58 -15.38
C VAL A 292 23.34 19.82 -16.65
N ALA A 293 22.48 18.94 -17.13
CA ALA A 293 22.72 18.20 -18.37
C ALA A 293 22.85 19.15 -19.58
N ALA A 294 21.94 20.10 -19.73
CA ALA A 294 21.92 21.05 -20.83
C ALA A 294 23.18 21.97 -20.84
N LYS A 295 23.61 22.44 -19.66
CA LYS A 295 24.85 23.26 -19.52
C LYS A 295 26.13 22.49 -19.89
N ASN A 296 26.09 21.18 -19.78
CA ASN A 296 27.19 20.31 -20.20
C ASN A 296 27.08 19.80 -21.65
N GLY A 297 26.11 20.31 -22.43
CA GLY A 297 25.93 19.95 -23.83
C GLY A 297 25.23 18.59 -24.04
N TYR A 298 24.64 18.03 -22.99
CA TYR A 298 23.89 16.77 -23.05
C TYR A 298 22.38 17.00 -23.19
N GLN A 299 21.70 15.95 -23.56
CA GLN A 299 20.23 15.92 -23.60
C GLN A 299 19.63 15.32 -22.31
N SER A 300 18.47 15.81 -21.94
CA SER A 300 17.68 15.25 -20.84
C SER A 300 16.27 14.90 -21.27
N ALA A 301 15.68 13.89 -20.61
CA ALA A 301 14.30 13.46 -20.82
C ALA A 301 13.50 13.58 -19.52
N ILE A 302 12.31 14.18 -19.57
CA ILE A 302 11.36 14.21 -18.44
C ILE A 302 10.06 13.54 -18.88
N ILE A 303 9.73 12.43 -18.24
CA ILE A 303 8.60 11.59 -18.61
C ILE A 303 7.49 11.74 -17.58
N ALA A 304 6.33 12.17 -18.05
CA ALA A 304 5.14 12.31 -17.23
C ALA A 304 4.10 11.20 -17.55
N PRO A 305 3.28 10.78 -16.58
CA PRO A 305 2.30 9.71 -16.78
C PRO A 305 1.13 10.10 -17.70
N THR A 306 0.86 11.39 -17.85
CA THR A 306 -0.23 11.91 -18.68
C THR A 306 0.23 13.05 -19.58
N GLU A 307 -0.44 13.23 -20.73
CA GLU A 307 -0.14 14.33 -21.66
C GLU A 307 -0.35 15.71 -21.03
N LEU A 308 -1.33 15.82 -20.14
CA LEU A 308 -1.60 17.08 -19.45
C LEU A 308 -0.43 17.49 -18.53
N LEU A 309 0.10 16.53 -17.76
CA LEU A 309 1.30 16.76 -16.94
C LEU A 309 2.54 17.05 -17.81
N ALA A 310 2.73 16.30 -18.87
CA ALA A 310 3.81 16.55 -19.81
C ALA A 310 3.76 18.00 -20.35
N LYS A 311 2.56 18.47 -20.71
CA LYS A 311 2.35 19.84 -21.17
C LYS A 311 2.61 20.89 -20.08
N GLN A 312 2.20 20.61 -18.84
CA GLN A 312 2.49 21.49 -17.70
C GLN A 312 3.98 21.61 -17.42
N HIS A 313 4.69 20.48 -17.41
CA HIS A 313 6.15 20.48 -17.27
C HIS A 313 6.83 21.20 -18.43
N PHE A 314 6.34 21.03 -19.65
CA PHE A 314 6.83 21.72 -20.84
C PHE A 314 6.65 23.23 -20.74
N ASP A 315 5.44 23.69 -20.43
CA ASP A 315 5.15 25.11 -20.30
C ASP A 315 5.97 25.76 -19.18
N TYR A 316 6.17 25.04 -18.06
CA TYR A 316 7.02 25.48 -16.97
C TYR A 316 8.51 25.56 -17.40
N ALA A 317 9.05 24.52 -18.01
CA ALA A 317 10.44 24.49 -18.46
C ALA A 317 10.71 25.55 -19.56
N LYS A 318 9.77 25.69 -20.52
CA LYS A 318 9.86 26.71 -21.58
C LYS A 318 9.90 28.11 -21.01
N LYS A 319 9.08 28.39 -19.98
CA LYS A 319 9.07 29.70 -19.30
C LYS A 319 10.38 29.94 -18.51
N LEU A 320 10.84 28.89 -17.78
CA LEU A 320 12.04 28.97 -16.94
C LEU A 320 13.29 29.20 -17.75
N PHE A 321 13.43 28.54 -18.91
CA PHE A 321 14.64 28.55 -19.72
C PHE A 321 14.57 29.47 -20.96
N TYR A 322 13.54 30.33 -21.05
CA TYR A 322 13.26 31.14 -22.26
C TYR A 322 14.46 31.93 -22.81
N ASN A 323 15.28 32.54 -21.95
CA ASN A 323 16.42 33.40 -22.35
C ASN A 323 17.78 32.72 -22.17
N HIS A 324 17.86 31.38 -22.03
CA HIS A 324 19.11 30.69 -21.61
C HIS A 324 19.68 29.73 -22.64
N ASN A 325 19.34 29.88 -23.92
CA ASN A 325 19.78 29.00 -25.02
C ASN A 325 19.56 27.52 -24.78
N ILE A 326 18.50 27.17 -24.02
CA ILE A 326 18.07 25.79 -23.75
C ILE A 326 16.80 25.53 -24.54
N ASN A 327 16.90 24.63 -25.52
CA ASN A 327 15.78 24.27 -26.37
C ASN A 327 14.97 23.15 -25.75
N VAL A 328 13.72 23.45 -25.40
CA VAL A 328 12.78 22.51 -24.79
C VAL A 328 11.73 22.06 -25.83
N VAL A 329 11.52 20.75 -25.96
CA VAL A 329 10.52 20.19 -26.87
C VAL A 329 9.54 19.28 -26.11
N CYS A 330 8.30 19.16 -26.62
CA CYS A 330 7.28 18.30 -26.06
C CYS A 330 6.91 17.17 -27.02
N LEU A 331 6.94 15.92 -26.56
CA LEU A 331 6.61 14.75 -27.36
C LEU A 331 5.46 13.96 -26.71
N THR A 332 4.26 14.04 -27.28
CA THR A 332 3.05 13.33 -26.82
C THR A 332 2.36 12.61 -27.97
N SER A 333 1.44 11.70 -27.66
CA SER A 333 0.70 10.94 -28.66
C SER A 333 -0.34 11.77 -29.40
N SER A 334 -0.75 12.93 -28.87
CA SER A 334 -1.72 13.84 -29.49
C SER A 334 -1.11 14.77 -30.54
N LEU A 335 0.22 14.79 -30.71
CA LEU A 335 0.86 15.55 -31.78
C LEU A 335 0.49 15.02 -33.17
N SER A 336 0.32 15.93 -34.14
CA SER A 336 0.19 15.53 -35.54
C SER A 336 1.43 14.74 -36.01
N SER A 337 1.26 13.88 -37.02
CA SER A 337 2.39 13.09 -37.56
C SER A 337 3.52 13.99 -38.05
N HIS A 338 3.20 15.15 -38.60
CA HIS A 338 4.16 16.15 -39.07
C HIS A 338 4.94 16.77 -37.91
N ASP A 339 4.23 17.27 -36.88
CA ASP A 339 4.86 17.88 -35.69
C ASP A 339 5.72 16.85 -34.94
N LYS A 340 5.24 15.61 -34.85
CA LYS A 340 5.97 14.51 -34.24
C LYS A 340 7.30 14.25 -34.95
N HIS A 341 7.31 14.27 -36.28
CA HIS A 341 8.52 14.09 -37.09
C HIS A 341 9.53 15.21 -36.81
N ILE A 342 9.08 16.47 -36.81
CA ILE A 342 9.94 17.64 -36.50
C ILE A 342 10.56 17.52 -35.08
N VAL A 343 9.77 17.10 -34.10
CA VAL A 343 10.27 16.94 -32.72
C VAL A 343 11.31 15.82 -32.66
N ILE A 344 11.07 14.68 -33.31
CA ILE A 344 12.01 13.55 -33.37
C ILE A 344 13.31 13.97 -34.04
N GLU A 345 13.26 14.71 -35.13
CA GLU A 345 14.43 15.21 -35.83
C GLU A 345 15.27 16.13 -34.91
N LYS A 346 14.65 17.04 -34.14
CA LYS A 346 15.31 17.85 -33.13
C LYS A 346 15.98 17.04 -32.02
N ILE A 347 15.38 15.93 -31.64
CA ILE A 347 15.95 15.01 -30.64
C ILE A 347 17.18 14.31 -31.22
N THR A 348 17.04 13.74 -32.42
CA THR A 348 18.10 12.96 -33.09
C THR A 348 19.30 13.85 -33.50
N SER A 349 19.05 15.07 -33.95
CA SER A 349 20.12 16.04 -34.24
C SER A 349 20.84 16.55 -32.97
N GLY A 350 20.24 16.44 -31.80
CA GLY A 350 20.74 16.99 -30.54
C GLY A 350 20.44 18.49 -30.37
N SER A 351 19.60 19.08 -31.24
CA SER A 351 19.21 20.49 -31.11
C SER A 351 18.19 20.72 -29.98
N ALA A 352 17.48 19.68 -29.55
CA ALA A 352 16.64 19.67 -28.35
C ALA A 352 17.49 19.30 -27.13
N ASN A 353 17.61 20.22 -26.15
CA ASN A 353 18.34 19.96 -24.90
C ASN A 353 17.48 19.24 -23.87
N ILE A 354 16.20 19.63 -23.77
CA ILE A 354 15.24 19.02 -22.82
C ILE A 354 14.04 18.49 -23.58
N VAL A 355 13.78 17.21 -23.43
CA VAL A 355 12.65 16.52 -24.05
C VAL A 355 11.65 16.16 -22.97
N ILE A 356 10.44 16.70 -23.04
CA ILE A 356 9.37 16.43 -22.07
C ILE A 356 8.24 15.70 -22.80
N GLY A 357 7.68 14.65 -22.21
CA GLY A 357 6.57 13.94 -22.85
C GLY A 357 6.06 12.76 -22.02
N THR A 358 5.34 11.88 -22.72
CA THR A 358 4.77 10.66 -22.11
C THR A 358 5.59 9.43 -22.53
N HIS A 359 5.00 8.24 -22.43
CA HIS A 359 5.60 7.00 -22.92
C HIS A 359 6.11 7.06 -24.38
N SER A 360 5.64 8.04 -25.18
CA SER A 360 6.13 8.27 -26.52
C SER A 360 7.63 8.48 -26.62
N ILE A 361 8.28 8.97 -25.54
CA ILE A 361 9.74 9.18 -25.48
C ILE A 361 10.50 7.84 -25.50
N ILE A 362 9.90 6.79 -24.95
CA ILE A 362 10.52 5.46 -24.82
C ILE A 362 10.42 4.66 -26.12
N SER A 363 9.53 5.04 -27.07
CA SER A 363 9.32 4.31 -28.31
C SER A 363 10.61 4.15 -29.14
N ASP A 364 10.76 3.04 -29.86
CA ASP A 364 11.98 2.73 -30.64
C ASP A 364 12.28 3.77 -31.72
N SER A 365 11.27 4.48 -32.18
CA SER A 365 11.42 5.56 -33.17
C SER A 365 12.14 6.81 -32.65
N VAL A 366 12.31 6.94 -31.33
CA VAL A 366 12.98 8.07 -30.69
C VAL A 366 14.43 7.70 -30.35
N VAL A 367 15.37 8.28 -31.05
CA VAL A 367 16.80 8.08 -30.82
C VAL A 367 17.42 9.38 -30.34
N PHE A 368 18.01 9.38 -29.15
CA PHE A 368 18.74 10.52 -28.62
C PHE A 368 20.18 10.53 -29.12
N LYS A 369 20.72 11.72 -29.38
CA LYS A 369 22.12 11.87 -29.74
C LYS A 369 23.06 11.62 -28.56
N ASN A 370 22.73 12.16 -27.39
CA ASN A 370 23.55 12.12 -26.19
C ASN A 370 22.74 12.31 -24.89
N LEU A 371 21.76 11.41 -24.66
CA LEU A 371 20.96 11.44 -23.43
C LEU A 371 21.82 11.10 -22.21
N SER A 372 21.93 12.02 -21.25
CA SER A 372 22.71 11.84 -20.02
C SER A 372 21.86 11.85 -18.75
N PHE A 373 20.68 12.45 -18.79
CA PHE A 373 19.81 12.55 -17.64
C PHE A 373 18.37 12.21 -18.03
N ALA A 374 17.70 11.36 -17.24
CA ALA A 374 16.28 11.06 -17.43
C ALA A 374 15.53 11.13 -16.11
N CYS A 375 14.42 11.86 -16.10
CA CYS A 375 13.52 11.96 -14.96
C CYS A 375 12.18 11.30 -15.26
N VAL A 376 11.70 10.46 -14.34
CA VAL A 376 10.40 9.79 -14.42
C VAL A 376 9.50 10.34 -13.31
N ASP A 377 8.37 10.91 -13.66
CA ASP A 377 7.39 11.41 -12.70
C ASP A 377 6.33 10.33 -12.39
N GLU A 378 5.93 10.19 -11.12
CA GLU A 378 4.95 9.23 -10.61
C GLU A 378 5.28 7.75 -10.91
N GLN A 379 6.31 7.23 -10.24
CA GLN A 379 6.89 5.90 -10.46
C GLN A 379 5.91 4.73 -10.46
N HIS A 380 4.85 4.73 -9.64
CA HIS A 380 3.92 3.60 -9.54
C HIS A 380 3.18 3.27 -10.84
N ARG A 381 3.32 4.09 -11.88
CA ARG A 381 2.84 3.82 -13.25
C ARG A 381 3.95 3.43 -14.23
N PHE A 382 5.21 3.43 -13.78
CA PHE A 382 6.37 3.07 -14.59
C PHE A 382 7.08 1.85 -14.00
N GLY A 383 6.96 0.70 -14.65
CA GLY A 383 7.60 -0.55 -14.25
C GLY A 383 9.13 -0.53 -14.41
N VAL A 384 9.77 -1.56 -13.84
CA VAL A 384 11.22 -1.81 -13.95
C VAL A 384 11.69 -1.89 -15.41
N GLU A 385 10.86 -2.48 -16.28
CA GLU A 385 11.15 -2.61 -17.73
C GLU A 385 11.27 -1.26 -18.42
N GLN A 386 10.43 -0.31 -18.09
CA GLN A 386 10.46 1.03 -18.70
C GLN A 386 11.69 1.84 -18.28
N ARG A 387 12.18 1.64 -17.04
CA ARG A 387 13.47 2.19 -16.61
C ARG A 387 14.64 1.56 -17.38
N LYS A 388 14.60 0.24 -17.64
CA LYS A 388 15.58 -0.44 -18.49
C LYS A 388 15.56 0.10 -19.92
N MET A 389 14.38 0.35 -20.48
CA MET A 389 14.25 0.96 -21.80
C MET A 389 14.89 2.35 -21.88
N LEU A 390 14.72 3.19 -20.84
CA LEU A 390 15.37 4.50 -20.76
C LEU A 390 16.89 4.40 -20.65
N LYS A 391 17.40 3.44 -19.89
CA LYS A 391 18.84 3.16 -19.81
C LYS A 391 19.42 2.82 -21.19
N ASN A 392 18.66 2.11 -22.02
CA ASN A 392 19.08 1.73 -23.38
C ASN A 392 18.99 2.88 -24.40
N LYS A 393 18.36 4.03 -24.04
CA LYS A 393 18.26 5.21 -24.94
C LYS A 393 19.46 6.16 -24.86
N GLY A 394 20.32 5.97 -23.88
CA GLY A 394 21.57 6.75 -23.71
C GLY A 394 22.71 5.84 -23.30
N ILE A 395 23.89 6.40 -23.22
CA ILE A 395 25.06 5.69 -22.72
C ILE A 395 25.09 5.90 -21.21
N THR A 396 24.55 4.93 -20.44
CA THR A 396 24.45 4.97 -18.96
C THR A 396 23.87 6.27 -18.38
N PRO A 397 22.65 6.69 -18.76
CA PRO A 397 22.09 7.95 -18.29
C PRO A 397 21.83 7.93 -16.78
N ASP A 398 21.97 9.09 -16.16
CA ASP A 398 21.53 9.31 -14.77
C ASP A 398 20.01 9.28 -14.68
N ILE A 399 19.46 8.41 -13.83
CA ILE A 399 18.02 8.23 -13.67
C ILE A 399 17.54 8.86 -12.36
N LEU A 400 16.61 9.78 -12.48
CA LEU A 400 15.88 10.37 -11.38
C LEU A 400 14.41 9.90 -11.43
N VAL A 401 13.88 9.49 -10.31
CA VAL A 401 12.47 9.11 -10.17
C VAL A 401 11.81 10.04 -9.18
N MET A 402 10.63 10.54 -9.49
CA MET A 402 9.83 11.34 -8.56
C MET A 402 8.60 10.55 -8.09
N SER A 403 8.27 10.61 -6.81
CA SER A 403 7.04 10.05 -6.25
C SER A 403 6.34 11.05 -5.35
N ALA A 404 5.03 11.24 -5.60
CA ALA A 404 4.17 12.03 -4.72
C ALA A 404 3.49 11.17 -3.64
N THR A 405 3.59 9.84 -3.75
CA THR A 405 3.15 8.95 -2.67
C THR A 405 4.26 8.85 -1.65
N PRO A 406 4.03 9.27 -0.41
CA PRO A 406 4.93 8.95 0.67
C PRO A 406 4.89 7.43 0.89
N ILE A 407 5.99 6.77 0.57
CA ILE A 407 6.15 5.33 0.86
C ILE A 407 6.90 5.25 2.18
N PRO A 408 6.45 4.47 3.16
CA PRO A 408 7.19 4.25 4.39
C PRO A 408 8.64 3.87 4.08
N ARG A 409 9.59 4.42 4.86
CA ARG A 409 11.03 4.25 4.58
C ARG A 409 11.42 2.79 4.41
N THR A 410 10.90 1.94 5.27
CA THR A 410 11.14 0.49 5.25
C THR A 410 10.63 -0.17 3.98
N LEU A 411 9.40 0.12 3.58
CA LEU A 411 8.81 -0.41 2.37
C LEU A 411 9.53 0.12 1.11
N GLY A 412 9.89 1.41 1.11
CA GLY A 412 10.63 2.01 0.02
C GLY A 412 12.00 1.37 -0.23
N LEU A 413 12.73 1.04 0.83
CA LEU A 413 14.03 0.38 0.75
C LEU A 413 13.94 -1.08 0.28
N ILE A 414 12.80 -1.73 0.49
CA ILE A 414 12.56 -3.11 0.05
C ILE A 414 12.12 -3.13 -1.41
N MET A 415 11.12 -2.33 -1.72
CA MET A 415 10.54 -2.31 -3.07
C MET A 415 11.49 -1.68 -4.11
N PHE A 416 12.32 -0.74 -3.68
CA PHE A 416 13.19 0.05 -4.52
C PHE A 416 14.65 0.01 -4.03
N GLY A 417 15.09 -1.16 -3.62
CA GLY A 417 16.44 -1.36 -3.04
C GLY A 417 17.60 -0.96 -3.95
N ASP A 418 17.33 -0.83 -5.26
CA ASP A 418 18.24 -0.33 -6.27
C ASP A 418 18.31 1.22 -6.35
N LEU A 419 17.39 1.94 -5.68
CA LEU A 419 17.30 3.40 -5.70
C LEU A 419 17.84 4.03 -4.43
N ASP A 420 18.61 5.11 -4.60
CA ASP A 420 18.95 6.03 -3.52
C ASP A 420 17.77 6.97 -3.23
N ILE A 421 17.33 7.07 -1.98
CA ILE A 421 16.12 7.85 -1.63
C ILE A 421 16.51 9.20 -1.02
N THR A 422 15.98 10.28 -1.60
CA THR A 422 16.06 11.65 -1.06
C THR A 422 14.64 12.13 -0.73
N LYS A 423 14.43 12.62 0.48
CA LYS A 423 13.12 13.11 0.94
C LYS A 423 13.04 14.63 0.89
N ILE A 424 11.90 15.16 0.44
CA ILE A 424 11.53 16.58 0.54
C ILE A 424 10.26 16.63 1.41
N ILE A 425 10.43 16.99 2.66
CA ILE A 425 9.36 17.07 3.66
C ILE A 425 8.76 18.47 3.70
N GLU A 426 9.62 19.46 3.60
CA GLU A 426 9.25 20.87 3.68
C GLU A 426 8.43 21.31 2.46
N ARG A 427 7.33 22.05 2.71
CA ARG A 427 6.53 22.65 1.65
C ARG A 427 6.88 24.12 1.51
N PRO A 428 6.99 24.65 0.28
CA PRO A 428 7.27 26.08 0.05
C PRO A 428 6.25 27.03 0.69
N LYS A 429 5.01 26.58 0.78
CA LYS A 429 3.92 27.27 1.49
C LYS A 429 3.24 26.28 2.43
N PRO A 430 3.11 26.60 3.73
CA PRO A 430 2.38 25.74 4.65
C PRO A 430 0.90 25.68 4.24
N ALA A 431 0.39 24.46 4.07
CA ALA A 431 -1.03 24.27 3.75
C ALA A 431 -1.88 24.44 5.01
N LYS A 432 -2.83 25.37 4.98
CA LYS A 432 -3.83 25.57 6.04
C LYS A 432 -5.09 24.79 5.71
N ILE A 433 -5.03 23.45 5.86
CA ILE A 433 -6.16 22.56 5.52
C ILE A 433 -6.84 22.09 6.80
N THR A 434 -8.12 22.39 6.96
CA THR A 434 -8.96 21.86 8.03
C THR A 434 -9.74 20.64 7.51
N THR A 435 -9.51 19.48 8.09
CA THR A 435 -10.22 18.24 7.73
C THR A 435 -11.34 17.98 8.73
N ASN A 436 -12.57 17.77 8.24
CA ASN A 436 -13.76 17.51 9.04
C ASN A 436 -14.43 16.19 8.66
N ILE A 437 -14.81 15.42 9.66
CA ILE A 437 -15.65 14.23 9.51
C ILE A 437 -17.10 14.67 9.66
N VAL A 438 -17.93 14.42 8.66
CA VAL A 438 -19.31 14.93 8.58
C VAL A 438 -20.28 13.74 8.61
N ILE A 439 -20.98 13.59 9.72
CA ILE A 439 -22.05 12.61 9.90
C ILE A 439 -23.34 13.09 9.23
N GLN A 440 -24.28 12.18 8.95
CA GLN A 440 -25.51 12.46 8.21
C GLN A 440 -26.29 13.65 8.77
N SER A 441 -26.41 13.79 10.08
CA SER A 441 -27.13 14.89 10.72
C SER A 441 -26.51 16.28 10.48
N LYS A 442 -25.21 16.35 10.17
CA LYS A 442 -24.48 17.60 9.91
C LYS A 442 -24.27 17.93 8.42
N GLN A 443 -24.69 17.05 7.50
CA GLN A 443 -24.46 17.25 6.07
C GLN A 443 -25.19 18.50 5.55
N ASN A 444 -26.41 18.78 6.00
CA ASN A 444 -27.13 19.98 5.59
C ASN A 444 -26.39 21.26 5.97
N SER A 445 -25.89 21.35 7.20
CA SER A 445 -25.09 22.50 7.67
C SER A 445 -23.81 22.67 6.86
N MET A 446 -23.15 21.55 6.50
CA MET A 446 -21.98 21.57 5.63
C MET A 446 -22.32 22.13 4.23
N TRP A 447 -23.41 21.68 3.61
CA TRP A 447 -23.80 22.17 2.29
C TRP A 447 -24.17 23.64 2.31
N GLU A 448 -24.83 24.16 3.36
CA GLU A 448 -25.10 25.60 3.52
C GLU A 448 -23.81 26.41 3.67
N TYR A 449 -22.83 25.89 4.44
CA TYR A 449 -21.50 26.51 4.53
C TYR A 449 -20.80 26.55 3.17
N ILE A 450 -20.86 25.46 2.41
CA ILE A 450 -20.30 25.40 1.04
C ILE A 450 -20.97 26.40 0.14
N LYS A 451 -22.29 26.56 0.24
CA LYS A 451 -23.05 27.57 -0.53
C LYS A 451 -22.57 29.00 -0.27
N GLN A 452 -22.32 29.34 0.99
CA GLN A 452 -21.76 30.63 1.36
C GLN A 452 -20.36 30.85 0.79
N LYS A 453 -19.49 29.80 0.84
CA LYS A 453 -18.14 29.90 0.28
C LYS A 453 -18.15 30.04 -1.25
N ILE A 454 -19.05 29.35 -1.95
CA ILE A 454 -19.20 29.49 -3.42
C ILE A 454 -19.63 30.93 -3.78
N SER A 455 -20.54 31.56 -3.02
CA SER A 455 -20.93 32.95 -3.25
C SER A 455 -19.76 33.93 -3.05
N CYS A 456 -18.78 33.57 -2.22
CA CYS A 456 -17.52 34.33 -2.05
C CYS A 456 -16.45 33.99 -3.12
N GLY A 457 -16.77 33.16 -4.11
CA GLY A 457 -15.87 32.83 -5.22
C GLY A 457 -15.18 31.49 -5.14
N SER A 458 -15.28 30.77 -4.01
CA SER A 458 -14.61 29.46 -3.81
C SER A 458 -15.08 28.41 -4.80
N LYS A 459 -14.18 27.48 -5.13
CA LYS A 459 -14.46 26.31 -5.98
C LYS A 459 -14.49 25.05 -5.12
N VAL A 460 -15.37 24.14 -5.46
CA VAL A 460 -15.61 22.89 -4.71
C VAL A 460 -15.30 21.69 -5.58
N TYR A 461 -14.57 20.76 -5.02
CA TYR A 461 -14.24 19.50 -5.64
C TYR A 461 -14.87 18.35 -4.85
N VAL A 462 -15.73 17.56 -5.50
CA VAL A 462 -16.44 16.43 -4.88
C VAL A 462 -15.96 15.14 -5.50
N VAL A 463 -15.44 14.22 -4.66
CA VAL A 463 -14.88 12.94 -5.09
C VAL A 463 -15.74 11.79 -4.61
N CYS A 464 -16.12 10.90 -5.54
CA CYS A 464 -16.88 9.68 -5.30
C CYS A 464 -16.10 8.45 -5.71
N SER A 465 -16.32 7.30 -5.06
CA SER A 465 -15.57 6.06 -5.35
C SER A 465 -16.01 5.34 -6.63
N LYS A 466 -17.26 5.49 -7.06
CA LYS A 466 -17.86 4.82 -8.24
C LYS A 466 -18.59 5.78 -9.18
N ILE A 467 -18.76 5.35 -10.45
CA ILE A 467 -19.47 6.13 -11.50
C ILE A 467 -20.97 5.87 -11.45
N ASP A 468 -21.36 4.58 -11.51
CA ASP A 468 -22.72 4.07 -11.66
C ASP A 468 -23.05 3.03 -10.59
N GLU A 469 -24.31 2.62 -10.59
CA GLU A 469 -24.89 1.56 -9.80
C GLU A 469 -24.50 0.20 -10.35
N ASP A 470 -23.74 -0.60 -9.62
CA ASP A 470 -23.75 -2.06 -9.74
C ASP A 470 -24.51 -2.58 -8.53
N ASN A 471 -25.54 -3.40 -8.79
CA ASN A 471 -26.50 -3.96 -7.83
C ASN A 471 -25.83 -4.47 -6.54
N ASP A 472 -26.43 -4.17 -5.39
CA ASP A 472 -26.60 -4.99 -4.19
C ASP A 472 -26.57 -4.29 -2.82
N ASP A 473 -26.46 -2.93 -2.75
CA ASP A 473 -26.49 -2.27 -1.45
C ASP A 473 -27.13 -0.86 -1.52
N ASP A 474 -28.38 -0.72 -1.06
CA ASP A 474 -29.15 0.54 -1.09
C ASP A 474 -28.47 1.73 -0.41
N SER A 475 -27.58 1.50 0.57
CA SER A 475 -26.83 2.55 1.26
C SER A 475 -25.72 3.16 0.41
N ILE A 476 -25.24 2.43 -0.61
CA ILE A 476 -24.11 2.78 -1.47
C ILE A 476 -24.56 3.58 -2.69
N LEU A 477 -25.78 3.41 -3.12
CA LEU A 477 -26.41 4.10 -4.26
C LEU A 477 -26.38 5.62 -4.13
N LYS A 478 -26.50 6.11 -2.89
CA LYS A 478 -26.57 7.55 -2.57
C LYS A 478 -25.31 8.33 -2.93
N PHE A 479 -24.14 7.67 -3.03
CA PHE A 479 -22.83 8.33 -3.19
C PHE A 479 -22.11 8.02 -4.50
N SER A 480 -22.81 7.54 -5.53
CA SER A 480 -22.21 7.44 -6.87
C SER A 480 -22.01 8.85 -7.46
N ALA A 481 -21.04 8.99 -8.38
CA ALA A 481 -20.72 10.30 -8.95
C ALA A 481 -21.92 10.90 -9.70
N LYS A 482 -22.74 10.10 -10.37
CA LYS A 482 -23.95 10.55 -11.08
C LYS A 482 -25.04 10.99 -10.10
N ASN A 483 -25.31 10.20 -9.07
CA ASN A 483 -26.34 10.54 -8.08
C ASN A 483 -25.93 11.78 -7.27
N MET A 484 -24.66 11.89 -6.91
CA MET A 484 -24.12 13.09 -6.26
C MET A 484 -24.26 14.32 -7.17
N PHE A 485 -24.00 14.18 -8.45
CA PHE A 485 -24.14 15.27 -9.41
C PHE A 485 -25.60 15.74 -9.53
N GLU A 486 -26.57 14.81 -9.64
CA GLU A 486 -28.00 15.17 -9.69
C GLU A 486 -28.48 15.76 -8.35
N PHE A 487 -28.04 15.21 -7.22
CA PHE A 487 -28.32 15.81 -5.91
C PHE A 487 -27.80 17.24 -5.82
N LEU A 488 -26.58 17.51 -6.27
CA LEU A 488 -25.98 18.83 -6.20
C LEU A 488 -26.66 19.81 -7.16
N LYS A 489 -27.18 19.37 -8.29
CA LYS A 489 -28.03 20.22 -9.17
C LYS A 489 -29.27 20.77 -8.45
N THR A 490 -29.91 19.93 -7.64
CA THR A 490 -31.09 20.37 -6.87
C THR A 490 -30.72 21.32 -5.73
N LYS A 491 -29.56 21.09 -5.09
CA LYS A 491 -29.05 21.91 -3.96
C LYS A 491 -28.49 23.28 -4.42
N PHE A 492 -27.87 23.32 -5.61
CA PHE A 492 -27.14 24.48 -6.13
C PHE A 492 -27.62 24.84 -7.54
N PRO A 493 -28.92 25.22 -7.73
CA PRO A 493 -29.51 25.46 -9.04
C PRO A 493 -28.88 26.64 -9.79
N GLU A 494 -28.33 27.61 -9.05
CA GLU A 494 -27.68 28.80 -9.63
C GLU A 494 -26.22 28.58 -9.99
N SER A 495 -25.62 27.45 -9.56
CA SER A 495 -24.21 27.16 -9.78
C SER A 495 -24.01 26.25 -10.99
N LYS A 496 -23.04 26.60 -11.86
CA LYS A 496 -22.63 25.66 -12.93
C LYS A 496 -21.83 24.51 -12.35
N LEU A 497 -22.30 23.26 -12.57
CA LEU A 497 -21.72 22.04 -12.16
C LEU A 497 -21.02 21.31 -13.32
N GLY A 498 -19.93 20.64 -13.04
CA GLY A 498 -19.24 19.74 -13.98
C GLY A 498 -19.17 18.31 -13.42
N LEU A 499 -19.27 17.34 -14.32
CA LEU A 499 -19.06 15.91 -14.00
C LEU A 499 -17.90 15.38 -14.82
N ILE A 500 -16.99 14.63 -14.16
CA ILE A 500 -15.88 13.94 -14.83
C ILE A 500 -15.82 12.49 -14.34
N HIS A 501 -15.72 11.55 -15.28
CA HIS A 501 -15.52 10.14 -14.99
C HIS A 501 -14.81 9.42 -16.17
N GLY A 502 -14.30 8.20 -15.94
CA GLY A 502 -13.47 7.47 -16.90
C GLY A 502 -14.11 7.03 -18.19
N LYS A 503 -15.43 6.96 -18.21
CA LYS A 503 -16.18 6.62 -19.45
C LYS A 503 -16.33 7.82 -20.41
N MET A 504 -15.89 9.04 -20.01
CA MET A 504 -15.92 10.22 -20.87
C MET A 504 -14.73 10.26 -21.83
N SER A 505 -14.93 10.85 -23.02
CA SER A 505 -13.82 11.11 -23.94
C SER A 505 -12.81 12.11 -23.33
N LYS A 506 -11.53 11.97 -23.68
CA LYS A 506 -10.45 12.84 -23.21
C LYS A 506 -10.71 14.31 -23.49
N ASP A 507 -11.31 14.62 -24.64
CA ASP A 507 -11.65 15.99 -25.03
C ASP A 507 -12.73 16.58 -24.15
N ALA A 508 -13.79 15.81 -23.84
CA ALA A 508 -14.84 16.22 -22.91
C ALA A 508 -14.30 16.47 -21.49
N GLN A 509 -13.43 15.57 -21.00
CA GLN A 509 -12.77 15.76 -19.72
C GLN A 509 -11.93 17.05 -19.71
N SER A 510 -11.10 17.25 -20.73
CA SER A 510 -10.23 18.44 -20.86
C SER A 510 -11.04 19.73 -20.92
N LYS A 511 -12.17 19.73 -21.64
CA LYS A 511 -13.08 20.87 -21.73
C LYS A 511 -13.68 21.21 -20.37
N THR A 512 -14.21 20.23 -19.65
CA THR A 512 -14.80 20.41 -18.32
C THR A 512 -13.78 20.94 -17.31
N ILE A 513 -12.54 20.41 -17.33
CA ILE A 513 -11.45 20.88 -16.46
C ILE A 513 -11.10 22.33 -16.78
N LYS A 514 -11.01 22.68 -18.08
CA LYS A 514 -10.72 24.05 -18.50
C LYS A 514 -11.80 25.02 -18.00
N GLN A 515 -13.09 24.64 -18.11
CA GLN A 515 -14.21 25.45 -17.59
C GLN A 515 -14.18 25.60 -16.07
N PHE A 516 -13.80 24.54 -15.34
CA PHE A 516 -13.59 24.61 -13.89
C PHE A 516 -12.41 25.51 -13.53
N ARG A 517 -11.31 25.43 -14.29
CA ARG A 517 -10.11 26.27 -14.09
C ARG A 517 -10.41 27.74 -14.23
N ILE A 518 -11.12 28.15 -15.27
CA ILE A 518 -11.50 29.57 -15.51
C ILE A 518 -12.68 30.04 -14.62
N GLY A 519 -13.26 29.13 -13.82
CA GLY A 519 -14.32 29.45 -12.85
C GLY A 519 -15.72 29.51 -13.41
N GLU A 520 -15.96 29.10 -14.68
CA GLU A 520 -17.31 28.90 -15.21
C GLU A 520 -18.06 27.81 -14.46
N ILE A 521 -17.37 26.70 -14.12
CA ILE A 521 -17.86 25.65 -13.25
C ILE A 521 -17.37 25.93 -11.82
N LYS A 522 -18.28 25.94 -10.85
CA LYS A 522 -17.96 26.16 -9.44
C LYS A 522 -17.86 24.88 -8.62
N ILE A 523 -18.60 23.86 -9.01
CA ILE A 523 -18.59 22.54 -8.35
C ILE A 523 -18.24 21.49 -9.39
N LEU A 524 -17.15 20.74 -9.13
CA LEU A 524 -16.71 19.64 -9.98
C LEU A 524 -16.90 18.32 -9.25
N VAL A 525 -17.76 17.46 -9.78
CA VAL A 525 -17.96 16.09 -9.28
C VAL A 525 -17.12 15.14 -10.10
N SER A 526 -16.37 14.24 -9.45
CA SER A 526 -15.56 13.27 -10.16
C SER A 526 -15.44 11.93 -9.44
N THR A 527 -14.99 10.92 -10.18
CA THR A 527 -14.45 9.69 -9.60
C THR A 527 -12.94 9.80 -9.41
N THR A 528 -12.30 8.74 -8.90
CA THR A 528 -10.85 8.61 -8.63
C THR A 528 -9.93 8.88 -9.83
N ILE A 529 -10.43 8.96 -11.04
CA ILE A 529 -9.65 9.24 -12.27
C ILE A 529 -8.87 10.56 -12.18
N VAL A 530 -9.33 11.46 -11.35
CA VAL A 530 -8.68 12.75 -11.10
C VAL A 530 -7.48 12.64 -10.15
N GLU A 531 -7.18 11.42 -9.65
CA GLU A 531 -6.04 11.15 -8.77
C GLU A 531 -4.70 11.50 -9.40
N VAL A 532 -4.57 11.37 -10.72
CA VAL A 532 -3.28 11.42 -11.39
C VAL A 532 -3.16 12.60 -12.32
N GLY A 533 -2.31 13.53 -11.89
CA GLY A 533 -1.70 14.49 -12.79
C GLY A 533 -2.55 15.65 -13.27
N MET A 534 -3.80 15.75 -12.87
CA MET A 534 -4.57 16.94 -13.17
C MET A 534 -4.28 18.01 -12.12
N ASP A 535 -3.51 19.02 -12.50
CA ASP A 535 -3.42 20.22 -11.69
C ASP A 535 -4.76 20.96 -11.77
N ILE A 536 -5.55 20.84 -10.70
CA ILE A 536 -6.75 21.63 -10.50
C ILE A 536 -6.32 22.76 -9.54
N PRO A 537 -5.83 23.88 -10.07
CA PRO A 537 -5.46 25.00 -9.22
C PRO A 537 -6.73 25.57 -8.58
N ASP A 538 -6.58 26.01 -7.35
CA ASP A 538 -7.54 26.91 -6.69
C ASP A 538 -8.91 26.32 -6.29
N SER A 539 -8.94 25.04 -5.89
CA SER A 539 -10.06 24.53 -5.10
C SER A 539 -9.79 24.78 -3.63
N ASP A 540 -10.71 25.46 -2.95
CA ASP A 540 -10.60 25.74 -1.51
C ASP A 540 -11.29 24.66 -0.69
N ILE A 541 -12.22 23.94 -1.32
CA ILE A 541 -13.07 22.96 -0.65
C ILE A 541 -13.03 21.63 -1.40
N MET A 542 -12.78 20.56 -0.62
CA MET A 542 -12.91 19.18 -1.08
C MET A 542 -13.95 18.44 -0.26
N VAL A 543 -14.81 17.67 -0.93
CA VAL A 543 -15.78 16.77 -0.31
C VAL A 543 -15.47 15.35 -0.79
N ILE A 544 -15.20 14.44 0.13
CA ILE A 544 -14.97 13.02 -0.15
C ILE A 544 -16.20 12.25 0.30
N ALA A 545 -16.93 11.68 -0.66
CA ALA A 545 -18.26 11.14 -0.42
C ALA A 545 -18.26 9.77 0.30
N THR A 546 -17.24 8.95 0.09
CA THR A 546 -17.10 7.61 0.70
C THR A 546 -15.65 7.39 1.12
N PRO A 547 -15.16 8.10 2.16
CA PRO A 547 -13.75 8.09 2.53
C PRO A 547 -13.26 6.70 2.97
N GLU A 548 -14.13 5.84 3.50
CA GLU A 548 -13.80 4.48 3.93
C GLU A 548 -13.37 3.57 2.78
N ARG A 549 -13.75 3.88 1.56
CA ARG A 549 -13.42 3.11 0.36
C ARG A 549 -12.06 3.45 -0.25
N PHE A 550 -11.46 4.55 0.21
CA PHE A 550 -10.15 4.98 -0.26
C PHE A 550 -9.03 4.53 0.69
N GLY A 551 -7.86 4.22 0.14
CA GLY A 551 -6.64 4.09 0.93
C GLY A 551 -6.26 5.43 1.56
N LEU A 552 -5.57 5.41 2.70
CA LEU A 552 -5.13 6.66 3.35
C LEU A 552 -4.17 7.45 2.46
N ALA A 553 -3.32 6.78 1.69
CA ALA A 553 -2.45 7.43 0.70
C ALA A 553 -3.25 8.17 -0.36
N THR A 554 -4.33 7.56 -0.88
CA THR A 554 -5.25 8.19 -1.84
C THR A 554 -5.97 9.39 -1.22
N LEU A 555 -6.50 9.24 0.00
CA LEU A 555 -7.14 10.36 0.73
C LEU A 555 -6.17 11.53 0.90
N HIS A 556 -4.92 11.23 1.22
CA HIS A 556 -3.88 12.24 1.37
C HIS A 556 -3.54 12.92 0.04
N GLN A 557 -3.42 12.19 -1.06
CA GLN A 557 -3.21 12.75 -2.40
C GLN A 557 -4.38 13.64 -2.83
N LEU A 558 -5.63 13.22 -2.56
CA LEU A 558 -6.83 14.04 -2.81
C LEU A 558 -6.77 15.33 -1.98
N ARG A 559 -6.53 15.23 -0.67
CA ARG A 559 -6.40 16.42 0.21
C ARG A 559 -5.29 17.36 -0.26
N GLY A 560 -4.20 16.85 -0.79
CA GLY A 560 -3.10 17.62 -1.36
C GLY A 560 -3.47 18.40 -2.63
N ARG A 561 -4.69 18.23 -3.17
CA ARG A 561 -5.19 19.00 -4.31
C ARG A 561 -5.77 20.35 -3.91
N ILE A 562 -6.03 20.58 -2.63
CA ILE A 562 -6.50 21.86 -2.08
C ILE A 562 -5.39 22.52 -1.25
N GLY A 563 -5.50 23.83 -0.98
CA GLY A 563 -4.60 24.58 -0.09
C GLY A 563 -3.20 24.85 -0.65
N ARG A 564 -2.99 24.79 -1.96
CA ARG A 564 -1.67 25.04 -2.59
C ARG A 564 -1.21 26.50 -2.52
N ASN A 565 -2.13 27.42 -2.45
CA ASN A 565 -1.85 28.86 -2.40
C ASN A 565 -1.50 29.37 -1.00
N GLY A 566 -1.58 28.51 0.04
CA GLY A 566 -1.40 28.89 1.44
C GLY A 566 -2.65 29.53 2.06
N GLU A 567 -3.78 29.56 1.35
CA GLU A 567 -5.08 29.99 1.85
C GLU A 567 -5.78 28.90 2.67
N GLU A 568 -6.74 29.31 3.49
CA GLU A 568 -7.55 28.38 4.26
C GLU A 568 -8.40 27.49 3.35
N SER A 569 -8.27 26.20 3.52
CA SER A 569 -8.97 25.20 2.73
C SER A 569 -9.63 24.15 3.60
N TYR A 570 -10.70 23.56 3.11
CA TYR A 570 -11.53 22.65 3.89
C TYR A 570 -11.69 21.30 3.18
N CYS A 571 -11.43 20.20 3.90
CA CYS A 571 -11.66 18.85 3.42
C CYS A 571 -12.78 18.22 4.27
N PHE A 572 -13.90 17.88 3.65
CA PHE A 572 -15.04 17.23 4.29
C PHE A 572 -15.10 15.75 3.90
N CYS A 573 -15.02 14.87 4.89
CA CYS A 573 -15.20 13.43 4.72
C CYS A 573 -16.62 13.06 5.15
N LEU A 574 -17.46 12.60 4.22
CA LEU A 574 -18.82 12.14 4.55
C LEU A 574 -18.76 10.75 5.17
N ALA A 575 -19.13 10.60 6.42
CA ALA A 575 -18.96 9.41 7.21
C ALA A 575 -20.31 8.93 7.73
N ASP A 576 -21.04 8.17 6.90
CA ASP A 576 -22.31 7.56 7.27
C ASP A 576 -22.10 6.09 7.62
N ASN A 577 -22.50 5.66 8.83
CA ASN A 577 -22.49 4.28 9.30
C ASN A 577 -21.12 3.56 9.20
N LEU A 578 -20.05 4.25 9.56
CA LEU A 578 -18.72 3.66 9.60
C LEU A 578 -18.59 2.64 10.74
N ASN A 579 -17.93 1.51 10.45
CA ASN A 579 -17.44 0.63 11.51
C ASN A 579 -16.28 1.31 12.27
N GLU A 580 -16.00 0.84 13.48
CA GLU A 580 -14.99 1.41 14.38
C GLU A 580 -13.61 1.52 13.71
N LYS A 581 -13.14 0.49 13.04
CA LYS A 581 -11.84 0.48 12.33
C LYS A 581 -11.77 1.53 11.21
N SER A 582 -12.84 1.70 10.44
CA SER A 582 -12.90 2.72 9.38
C SER A 582 -12.97 4.13 9.95
N TYR A 583 -13.67 4.32 11.06
CA TYR A 583 -13.73 5.59 11.76
C TYR A 583 -12.36 6.00 12.29
N ASP A 584 -11.64 5.11 12.94
CA ASP A 584 -10.29 5.37 13.47
C ASP A 584 -9.30 5.76 12.37
N ARG A 585 -9.37 5.09 11.20
CA ARG A 585 -8.57 5.46 10.03
C ARG A 585 -8.83 6.88 9.56
N ILE A 586 -10.12 7.25 9.43
CA ILE A 586 -10.49 8.60 8.97
C ILE A 586 -10.16 9.64 10.05
N LEU A 587 -10.28 9.28 11.33
CA LEU A 587 -9.87 10.14 12.45
C LEU A 587 -8.37 10.39 12.44
N TYR A 588 -7.56 9.35 12.17
CA TYR A 588 -6.12 9.51 11.98
C TYR A 588 -5.81 10.46 10.82
N PHE A 589 -6.45 10.26 9.67
CA PHE A 589 -6.30 11.14 8.50
C PHE A 589 -6.68 12.60 8.81
N LYS A 590 -7.74 12.82 9.59
CA LYS A 590 -8.16 14.17 10.04
C LYS A 590 -7.06 14.87 10.85
N ASN A 591 -6.42 14.16 11.77
CA ASN A 591 -5.50 14.72 12.75
C ASN A 591 -4.06 14.87 12.22
N HIS A 592 -3.70 14.21 11.13
CA HIS A 592 -2.35 14.22 10.57
C HIS A 592 -2.32 14.82 9.17
N LEU A 593 -1.40 15.78 8.95
CA LEU A 593 -1.20 16.44 7.66
C LEU A 593 0.02 15.90 6.91
N ASN A 594 0.95 15.23 7.61
CA ASN A 594 2.16 14.69 7.04
C ASN A 594 1.87 13.36 6.31
N GLY A 595 2.15 13.32 5.02
CA GLY A 595 1.90 12.14 4.19
C GLY A 595 2.74 10.92 4.59
N PHE A 596 3.94 11.11 5.12
CA PHE A 596 4.79 10.02 5.59
C PHE A 596 4.21 9.34 6.84
N GLU A 597 3.68 10.12 7.81
CA GLU A 597 3.01 9.59 8.99
C GLU A 597 1.75 8.80 8.61
N ILE A 598 0.96 9.35 7.67
CA ILE A 598 -0.24 8.70 7.16
C ILE A 598 0.10 7.38 6.48
N ALA A 599 1.15 7.34 5.68
CA ALA A 599 1.59 6.13 4.99
C ALA A 599 2.12 5.07 5.98
N GLU A 600 2.85 5.48 7.01
CA GLU A 600 3.29 4.59 8.09
C GLU A 600 2.11 4.00 8.87
N TYR A 601 1.10 4.81 9.16
CA TYR A 601 -0.12 4.34 9.81
C TYR A 601 -0.93 3.39 8.92
N ASP A 602 -1.07 3.69 7.61
CA ASP A 602 -1.76 2.81 6.65
C ASP A 602 -1.04 1.46 6.52
N LEU A 603 0.30 1.47 6.52
CA LEU A 603 1.11 0.26 6.55
C LEU A 603 0.87 -0.57 7.83
N LYS A 604 0.85 0.07 8.99
CA LYS A 604 0.60 -0.59 10.29
C LYS A 604 -0.80 -1.21 10.37
N THR A 605 -1.80 -0.55 9.78
CA THR A 605 -3.20 -1.00 9.91
C THR A 605 -3.64 -1.99 8.84
N ARG A 606 -3.09 -1.91 7.63
CA ARG A 606 -3.47 -2.78 6.49
C ARG A 606 -2.49 -3.91 6.23
N GLY A 607 -1.26 -3.79 6.67
CA GLY A 607 -0.18 -4.71 6.35
C GLY A 607 0.41 -4.54 4.95
N ILE A 608 1.58 -5.16 4.75
CA ILE A 608 2.33 -5.08 3.49
C ILE A 608 1.55 -5.76 2.34
N GLY A 609 0.88 -6.89 2.59
CA GLY A 609 0.19 -7.68 1.58
C GLY A 609 -0.93 -6.94 0.86
N SER A 610 -1.68 -6.08 1.56
CA SER A 610 -2.77 -5.29 0.94
C SER A 610 -2.27 -4.11 0.10
N MET A 611 -1.07 -3.59 0.39
CA MET A 611 -0.43 -2.53 -0.40
C MET A 611 0.23 -3.08 -1.68
N ILE A 612 0.56 -4.36 -1.70
CA ILE A 612 1.28 -5.05 -2.77
C ILE A 612 0.31 -5.81 -3.71
N GLY A 613 -1.00 -5.76 -3.45
CA GLY A 613 -2.01 -6.40 -4.31
C GLY A 613 -2.14 -7.91 -4.13
N THR A 614 -1.49 -8.52 -3.16
CA THR A 614 -1.74 -9.90 -2.78
C THR A 614 -2.99 -9.96 -1.91
N ASN A 615 -4.11 -10.43 -2.47
CA ASN A 615 -5.39 -10.60 -1.80
C ASN A 615 -5.33 -11.70 -0.73
N GLN A 616 -4.63 -11.47 0.38
CA GLN A 616 -4.82 -12.22 1.60
C GLN A 616 -5.76 -11.43 2.51
N HIS A 617 -7.03 -11.79 2.49
CA HIS A 617 -8.05 -11.21 3.37
C HIS A 617 -7.86 -11.79 4.77
N GLY A 618 -7.40 -10.96 5.72
CA GLY A 618 -7.31 -11.31 7.13
C GLY A 618 -6.81 -10.16 8.00
N ASP A 619 -7.30 -10.07 9.22
CA ASP A 619 -7.01 -9.00 10.21
C ASP A 619 -5.51 -8.91 10.65
N ASP A 620 -4.68 -9.91 10.32
CA ASP A 620 -3.29 -10.04 10.82
C ASP A 620 -2.23 -9.29 9.99
N ASN A 621 -2.61 -8.73 8.84
CA ASN A 621 -1.65 -8.00 7.99
C ASN A 621 -1.09 -6.73 8.65
N GLY A 622 -1.80 -6.13 9.60
CA GLY A 622 -1.35 -4.95 10.35
C GLY A 622 -0.22 -5.27 11.33
N MET A 623 -0.30 -6.41 12.01
CA MET A 623 0.72 -6.88 12.96
C MET A 623 2.05 -7.14 12.26
N MET A 624 2.04 -7.87 11.14
CA MET A 624 3.24 -8.16 10.35
C MET A 624 3.92 -6.89 9.83
N ALA A 625 3.15 -5.90 9.39
CA ALA A 625 3.71 -4.62 8.94
C ALA A 625 4.36 -3.81 10.06
N THR A 626 3.79 -3.85 11.25
CA THR A 626 4.37 -3.19 12.44
C THR A 626 5.67 -3.87 12.85
N ILE A 627 5.69 -5.19 12.90
CA ILE A 627 6.86 -6.01 13.19
C ILE A 627 7.97 -5.71 12.19
N PHE A 628 7.63 -5.66 10.91
CA PHE A 628 8.59 -5.35 9.85
C PHE A 628 9.21 -3.96 10.00
N SER A 629 8.40 -2.94 10.27
CA SER A 629 8.87 -1.55 10.49
C SER A 629 9.84 -1.46 11.68
N ASN A 630 9.52 -2.13 12.78
CA ASN A 630 10.33 -2.12 14.00
C ASN A 630 11.63 -2.92 13.81
N ASN A 631 11.61 -3.98 13.04
CA ASN A 631 12.76 -4.87 12.82
C ASN A 631 13.79 -4.34 11.83
N TYR A 632 13.44 -3.37 10.98
CA TYR A 632 14.36 -2.88 9.95
C TYR A 632 15.70 -2.37 10.51
N SER A 633 15.65 -1.53 11.55
CA SER A 633 16.88 -0.98 12.16
C SER A 633 17.71 -2.08 12.80
N LYS A 634 17.07 -3.03 13.49
CA LYS A 634 17.72 -4.20 14.08
C LYS A 634 18.33 -5.10 13.02
N ALA A 635 17.60 -5.40 11.95
CA ALA A 635 18.09 -6.20 10.82
C ALA A 635 19.30 -5.54 10.13
N ARG A 636 19.30 -4.21 10.01
CA ARG A 636 20.41 -3.45 9.42
C ARG A 636 21.67 -3.57 10.26
N GLU A 637 21.58 -3.39 11.59
CA GLU A 637 22.71 -3.56 12.49
C GLU A 637 23.27 -4.99 12.47
N ILE A 638 22.37 -5.99 12.45
CA ILE A 638 22.75 -7.39 12.35
C ILE A 638 23.48 -7.66 11.02
N LEU A 639 22.96 -7.13 9.91
CA LEU A 639 23.57 -7.29 8.59
C LEU A 639 24.98 -6.68 8.53
N GLU A 640 25.19 -5.48 9.10
CA GLU A 640 26.53 -4.87 9.12
C GLU A 640 27.55 -5.75 9.89
N GLN A 641 27.12 -6.43 10.93
CA GLN A 641 27.98 -7.37 11.63
C GLN A 641 28.18 -8.68 10.84
N ILE A 642 27.13 -9.17 10.14
CA ILE A 642 27.27 -10.35 9.26
C ILE A 642 28.26 -10.07 8.12
N LYS A 643 28.32 -8.86 7.57
CA LYS A 643 29.25 -8.48 6.50
C LYS A 643 30.72 -8.66 6.88
N THR A 644 31.06 -8.61 8.17
CA THR A 644 32.43 -8.87 8.65
C THR A 644 32.81 -10.35 8.56
N ASN A 645 31.84 -11.26 8.44
CA ASN A 645 32.03 -12.70 8.29
C ASN A 645 31.67 -13.12 6.86
N ILE A 646 32.68 -13.15 5.98
CA ILE A 646 32.48 -13.42 4.55
C ILE A 646 31.72 -14.72 4.27
N PRO A 647 32.03 -15.89 4.87
CA PRO A 647 31.31 -17.13 4.63
C PRO A 647 29.82 -17.05 5.02
N LEU A 648 29.52 -16.36 6.11
CA LEU A 648 28.13 -16.16 6.56
C LEU A 648 27.39 -15.19 5.63
N TYR A 649 28.05 -14.09 5.24
CA TYR A 649 27.47 -13.12 4.32
C TYR A 649 27.15 -13.74 2.95
N THR A 650 28.01 -14.62 2.43
CA THR A 650 27.76 -15.36 1.19
C THR A 650 26.49 -16.20 1.27
N LYS A 651 26.30 -16.95 2.36
CA LYS A 651 25.07 -17.73 2.58
C LYS A 651 23.82 -16.85 2.65
N VAL A 652 23.93 -15.68 3.27
CA VAL A 652 22.83 -14.70 3.35
C VAL A 652 22.50 -14.16 1.96
N LEU A 653 23.49 -13.87 1.12
CA LEU A 653 23.30 -13.45 -0.27
C LEU A 653 22.65 -14.54 -1.12
N GLU A 654 23.08 -15.80 -1.01
CA GLU A 654 22.48 -16.92 -1.72
C GLU A 654 20.97 -17.07 -1.37
N LYS A 655 20.63 -16.96 -0.08
CA LYS A 655 19.22 -16.98 0.36
C LYS A 655 18.46 -15.77 -0.20
N GLY A 656 19.05 -14.59 -0.20
CA GLY A 656 18.47 -13.38 -0.79
C GLY A 656 18.18 -13.54 -2.28
N GLN A 657 19.10 -14.16 -3.03
CA GLN A 657 18.89 -14.46 -4.46
C GLN A 657 17.77 -15.49 -4.68
N GLN A 658 17.67 -16.52 -3.83
CA GLN A 658 16.56 -17.48 -3.89
C GLN A 658 15.21 -16.82 -3.63
N LEU A 659 15.11 -15.95 -2.61
CA LEU A 659 13.90 -15.19 -2.31
C LEU A 659 13.51 -14.23 -3.45
N SER A 660 14.50 -13.65 -4.12
CA SER A 660 14.30 -12.79 -5.28
C SER A 660 13.81 -13.57 -6.51
N LYS A 661 14.35 -14.77 -6.78
CA LYS A 661 13.94 -15.61 -7.92
C LYS A 661 12.55 -16.24 -7.75
N ASN A 662 12.12 -16.52 -6.53
CA ASN A 662 10.82 -17.11 -6.22
C ASN A 662 9.65 -16.10 -6.29
N ASN A 663 9.79 -15.02 -7.05
CA ASN A 663 8.72 -14.07 -7.41
C ASN A 663 8.03 -13.32 -6.26
N ILE A 664 8.59 -13.27 -5.06
CA ILE A 664 8.05 -12.35 -4.05
C ILE A 664 8.35 -10.90 -4.46
N LEU A 665 9.53 -10.61 -4.98
CA LEU A 665 9.91 -9.28 -5.49
C LEU A 665 9.25 -8.95 -6.84
N ASP A 666 9.13 -9.90 -7.75
CA ASP A 666 8.48 -9.65 -9.06
C ASP A 666 6.96 -9.51 -8.92
N LYS A 667 6.31 -10.26 -8.03
CA LYS A 667 4.88 -10.05 -7.67
C LYS A 667 4.66 -8.71 -6.97
N VAL A 668 5.66 -8.20 -6.26
CA VAL A 668 5.66 -6.90 -5.57
C VAL A 668 5.94 -5.74 -6.53
N ILE A 669 6.67 -5.97 -7.61
CA ILE A 669 7.11 -4.94 -8.58
C ILE A 669 6.16 -4.86 -9.78
N LEU A 670 5.40 -5.92 -10.11
CA LEU A 670 4.56 -6.01 -11.30
C LEU A 670 3.06 -5.67 -11.07
N ASN A 671 2.63 -5.41 -9.84
CA ASN A 671 1.31 -4.88 -9.50
C ASN A 671 1.44 -3.51 -8.83
#